data_a6dddf0f0bcf94788e495a73d59e838a
#
_entry.id   a6dddf0f0bcf94788e495a73d59e838a
#
_cell.length_a   1.000
_cell.length_b   1.000
_cell.length_c   1.000
_cell.angle_alpha   90.00
_cell.angle_beta   90.00
_cell.angle_gamma   90.00
#
_symmetry.space_group_name_H-M   'P 1'
#
loop_
_entity.id
_entity.type
_entity.pdbx_description
1 polymer ?
#
loop_
_entity_poly.entity_id
_entity_poly.type
_entity_poly.pdbx_seq_one_letter_code
_entity_poly.pdbx_strand_id
1 'polypeptide(L)'
;MRIKKLNIQDKSTTFASYRTLIYDKMKKISILLLSCYVATAVQATNPPARSTGYPYTQVPFTQVKVAPSSFWGQRLAAARSVTVPLAFSKCESEHRYRNFSMAAYTLQHPGHKGLQTKEWNVGTFMGFPFDDTDVYKTIEGASYLLQTYPDTRLKNYIDSVLTVVGAAQEPDGYLYTARTINPEHPHPWSGQHRWEKEEVLSHELYNLGHMVDAACAHYQATGSTKFLDIARRYADCVVREVGPKEGQATVVPGHQIAEMALCRLYLVTGEKKYLDEAKYMLDYRGKTKIHDIYSQSDKPITKQKEAWGHAVRAGYMYAGIADVAALTQDSDYIRTIDAIWNNIVSKKYYITGGVGARHAGESFGADYELPNMTAYNETCAAISMVYLFQRMFLLHGDAKYIDCLERTLYNGVIDGMSVDGGRFFYPNPLASDGKYRFNSDNTLTRQPWFGCACCPSNLCRFIPSLPGYIYAVKDNSLYVNLFAANTTKLKVGGKDVVVSQTTDYPWNGDVKIKIEKNNDPDLVLHIRIPGWTRGEVVPSDLYTFVGDTVDDSTRWTATTSNGKILSHSALDKGYLVVDKKTIGRKLKAGDEIIVHFDMTPQMVKANDRVSADHGRVAFERGPLVYCAESADNTGYDVLHTVVAAASCPDKNSGNCQKGSHSDHCSSCPATAAEVVADYKIRNTEADGSTFSVTALKVPAQTLKEDHGGTIAIAPVTLTLIPYYAWNHRGATRMNIWFPRGLRMMEE
;
A
#
# COMPACT_ATOMS: atom_id res chain seq x y z
N MET A 1 -14.34 -36.83 -45.94
CA MET A 1 -13.64 -37.40 -44.81
C MET A 1 -14.24 -36.81 -43.54
N ARG A 2 -15.02 -37.60 -42.79
CA ARG A 2 -15.84 -37.15 -41.65
C ARG A 2 -14.99 -37.08 -40.38
N ILE A 3 -14.90 -35.92 -39.72
CA ILE A 3 -14.29 -35.77 -38.40
C ILE A 3 -15.38 -35.99 -37.37
N LYS A 4 -15.22 -37.04 -36.55
CA LYS A 4 -16.09 -37.34 -35.40
C LYS A 4 -15.88 -36.36 -34.28
N LYS A 5 -16.95 -35.73 -33.79
CA LYS A 5 -17.00 -35.01 -32.51
C LYS A 5 -16.80 -35.99 -31.39
N LEU A 6 -15.76 -35.81 -30.56
CA LEU A 6 -15.63 -36.49 -29.28
C LEU A 6 -16.35 -35.65 -28.20
N ASN A 7 -17.26 -36.31 -27.51
CA ASN A 7 -18.04 -35.81 -26.38
C ASN A 7 -17.14 -35.70 -25.16
N ILE A 8 -17.03 -34.48 -24.59
CA ILE A 8 -16.37 -34.22 -23.29
C ILE A 8 -17.46 -34.11 -22.25
N GLN A 9 -17.96 -35.24 -21.79
CA GLN A 9 -18.70 -35.37 -20.53
C GLN A 9 -18.29 -36.71 -19.93
N ASP A 10 -17.29 -36.71 -19.07
CA ASP A 10 -17.09 -37.61 -17.92
C ASP A 10 -15.68 -37.42 -17.29
N LYS A 11 -15.48 -36.34 -16.57
CA LYS A 11 -14.28 -36.19 -15.69
C LYS A 11 -14.58 -35.53 -14.34
N SER A 12 -15.86 -35.36 -13.96
CA SER A 12 -16.20 -34.76 -12.66
C SER A 12 -16.27 -35.75 -11.48
N THR A 13 -16.29 -37.06 -11.78
CA THR A 13 -16.52 -38.12 -10.77
C THR A 13 -15.29 -38.61 -10.07
N THR A 14 -14.09 -38.41 -10.65
CA THR A 14 -12.83 -38.91 -10.08
C THR A 14 -12.26 -37.99 -9.00
N PHE A 15 -12.51 -36.70 -9.06
CA PHE A 15 -12.02 -35.73 -8.07
C PHE A 15 -12.79 -35.78 -6.74
N ALA A 16 -14.09 -36.12 -6.79
CA ALA A 16 -14.91 -36.31 -5.60
C ALA A 16 -14.48 -37.55 -4.79
N SER A 17 -14.10 -38.63 -5.47
CA SER A 17 -13.68 -39.87 -4.82
C SER A 17 -12.33 -39.78 -4.11
N TYR A 18 -11.40 -38.99 -4.61
CA TYR A 18 -10.10 -38.75 -3.94
C TYR A 18 -10.22 -37.82 -2.72
N ARG A 19 -11.11 -36.81 -2.79
CA ARG A 19 -11.45 -35.97 -1.62
C ARG A 19 -11.99 -36.83 -0.47
N THR A 20 -12.84 -37.79 -0.78
CA THR A 20 -13.43 -38.70 0.22
C THR A 20 -12.39 -39.65 0.80
N LEU A 21 -11.44 -40.13 0.00
CA LEU A 21 -10.42 -41.09 0.45
C LEU A 21 -9.36 -40.45 1.37
N ILE A 22 -8.96 -39.21 1.09
CA ILE A 22 -8.04 -38.44 1.96
C ILE A 22 -8.76 -38.02 3.24
N TYR A 23 -10.03 -37.60 3.13
CA TYR A 23 -10.84 -37.19 4.27
C TYR A 23 -11.16 -38.36 5.22
N ASP A 24 -11.44 -39.53 4.68
CA ASP A 24 -11.70 -40.76 5.47
C ASP A 24 -10.41 -41.35 6.10
N LYS A 25 -9.25 -41.27 5.44
CA LYS A 25 -7.96 -41.66 6.06
C LYS A 25 -7.58 -40.69 7.18
N MET A 26 -7.81 -39.40 7.03
CA MET A 26 -7.57 -38.44 8.10
C MET A 26 -8.52 -38.59 9.28
N LYS A 27 -9.80 -38.95 9.06
CA LYS A 27 -10.76 -39.26 10.14
C LYS A 27 -10.34 -40.50 10.95
N LYS A 28 -9.82 -41.53 10.32
CA LYS A 28 -9.38 -42.76 11.01
C LYS A 28 -8.13 -42.58 11.87
N ILE A 29 -7.25 -41.64 11.54
CA ILE A 29 -6.08 -41.26 12.34
C ILE A 29 -6.48 -40.37 13.54
N SER A 30 -7.52 -39.54 13.40
CA SER A 30 -8.00 -38.70 14.49
C SER A 30 -8.79 -39.43 15.58
N ILE A 31 -9.33 -40.62 15.31
CA ILE A 31 -10.13 -41.37 16.29
C ILE A 31 -9.28 -42.21 17.26
N LEU A 32 -8.00 -42.43 16.94
CA LEU A 32 -7.12 -43.25 17.80
C LEU A 32 -6.31 -42.44 18.82
N LEU A 33 -6.43 -41.12 18.88
CA LEU A 33 -5.71 -40.23 19.81
C LEU A 33 -6.64 -39.43 20.74
N LEU A 34 -7.89 -39.86 20.91
CA LEU A 34 -8.84 -39.19 21.81
C LEU A 34 -8.98 -39.99 23.13
N SER A 35 -7.93 -40.03 23.92
CA SER A 35 -8.04 -40.34 25.35
C SER A 35 -7.03 -39.54 26.15
N CYS A 36 -7.56 -38.71 27.07
CA CYS A 36 -6.88 -38.00 28.13
C CYS A 36 -6.00 -36.78 27.72
N TYR A 37 -6.64 -35.65 27.42
CA TYR A 37 -6.10 -34.36 27.85
C TYR A 37 -7.23 -33.49 28.38
N VAL A 38 -7.28 -33.33 29.69
CA VAL A 38 -7.97 -32.22 30.35
C VAL A 38 -7.19 -30.96 29.96
N ALA A 39 -7.71 -30.22 28.99
CA ALA A 39 -7.15 -28.93 28.62
C ALA A 39 -7.47 -27.91 29.71
N THR A 40 -6.57 -27.71 30.65
CA THR A 40 -6.47 -26.43 31.34
C THR A 40 -6.19 -25.39 30.25
N ALA A 41 -7.15 -24.48 30.04
CA ALA A 41 -6.94 -23.31 29.20
C ALA A 41 -5.88 -22.43 29.88
N VAL A 42 -4.62 -22.68 29.55
CA VAL A 42 -3.55 -21.72 29.78
C VAL A 42 -3.85 -20.57 28.81
N GLN A 43 -4.42 -19.48 29.32
CA GLN A 43 -4.35 -18.21 28.62
C GLN A 43 -2.87 -17.96 28.38
N ALA A 44 -2.43 -18.10 27.16
CA ALA A 44 -1.10 -17.69 26.76
C ALA A 44 -1.00 -16.18 27.06
N THR A 45 -0.32 -15.86 28.15
CA THR A 45 0.09 -14.48 28.42
C THR A 45 1.06 -14.14 27.31
N ASN A 46 0.60 -13.31 26.34
CA ASN A 46 1.51 -12.75 25.35
C ASN A 46 2.71 -12.14 26.10
N PRO A 47 3.94 -12.47 25.72
CA PRO A 47 5.10 -11.85 26.33
C PRO A 47 4.95 -10.34 26.24
N PRO A 48 5.43 -9.57 27.24
CA PRO A 48 5.32 -8.12 27.20
C PRO A 48 5.89 -7.60 25.89
N ALA A 49 5.15 -6.71 25.21
CA ALA A 49 5.58 -6.13 23.95
C ALA A 49 6.95 -5.46 24.12
N ARG A 50 7.94 -5.89 23.34
CA ARG A 50 9.27 -5.27 23.36
C ARG A 50 9.20 -3.88 22.76
N SER A 51 10.10 -3.00 23.23
CA SER A 51 10.27 -1.70 22.61
C SER A 51 10.69 -1.85 21.16
N THR A 52 10.01 -1.15 20.28
CA THR A 52 10.36 -1.07 18.85
C THR A 52 11.55 -0.15 18.58
N GLY A 53 12.06 0.54 19.64
CA GLY A 53 13.11 1.56 19.49
C GLY A 53 12.64 2.89 18.92
N TYR A 54 11.43 2.95 18.39
CA TYR A 54 10.83 4.20 17.89
C TYR A 54 10.39 5.10 19.04
N PRO A 55 10.56 6.44 18.93
CA PRO A 55 10.03 7.41 19.91
C PRO A 55 8.49 7.40 19.98
N TYR A 56 7.82 7.06 18.88
CA TYR A 56 6.36 6.96 18.78
C TYR A 56 5.95 5.50 18.58
N THR A 57 4.81 5.11 19.12
CA THR A 57 4.28 3.76 19.02
C THR A 57 2.98 3.76 18.21
N GLN A 58 2.94 2.98 17.15
CA GLN A 58 1.73 2.74 16.37
C GLN A 58 0.66 2.04 17.23
N VAL A 59 -0.58 2.52 17.16
CA VAL A 59 -1.71 1.83 17.79
C VAL A 59 -2.06 0.59 16.98
N PRO A 60 -2.15 -0.60 17.59
CA PRO A 60 -2.51 -1.82 16.89
C PRO A 60 -3.86 -1.68 16.18
N PHE A 61 -3.94 -2.10 14.92
CA PHE A 61 -5.18 -2.04 14.11
C PHE A 61 -6.36 -2.74 14.80
N THR A 62 -6.11 -3.78 15.61
CA THR A 62 -7.13 -4.51 16.38
C THR A 62 -7.84 -3.67 17.42
N GLN A 63 -7.22 -2.57 17.84
CA GLN A 63 -7.81 -1.62 18.81
C GLN A 63 -8.70 -0.58 18.13
N VAL A 64 -8.64 -0.46 16.81
CA VAL A 64 -9.35 0.54 16.01
C VAL A 64 -10.51 -0.11 15.27
N LYS A 65 -11.74 0.14 15.75
CA LYS A 65 -12.97 -0.37 15.12
C LYS A 65 -13.51 0.67 14.15
N VAL A 66 -13.14 0.52 12.87
CA VAL A 66 -13.62 1.38 11.79
C VAL A 66 -15.09 1.13 11.54
N ALA A 67 -15.87 2.20 11.35
CA ALA A 67 -17.31 2.11 11.07
C ALA A 67 -17.54 1.46 9.69
N PRO A 68 -18.38 0.42 9.57
CA PRO A 68 -18.55 -0.33 8.31
C PRO A 68 -19.04 0.52 7.14
N SER A 69 -19.83 1.55 7.38
CA SER A 69 -20.35 2.47 6.35
C SER A 69 -19.34 3.52 5.89
N SER A 70 -18.23 3.71 6.59
CA SER A 70 -17.23 4.70 6.24
C SER A 70 -16.45 4.28 4.98
N PHE A 71 -15.74 5.21 4.38
CA PHE A 71 -14.89 4.98 3.20
C PHE A 71 -13.95 3.78 3.37
N TRP A 72 -13.21 3.73 4.48
CA TRP A 72 -12.31 2.61 4.77
C TRP A 72 -13.03 1.36 5.24
N GLY A 73 -14.18 1.51 5.92
CA GLY A 73 -14.99 0.37 6.34
C GLY A 73 -15.48 -0.48 5.16
N GLN A 74 -15.89 0.17 4.07
CA GLN A 74 -16.27 -0.51 2.82
C GLN A 74 -15.09 -1.25 2.18
N ARG A 75 -13.87 -0.66 2.18
CA ARG A 75 -12.66 -1.32 1.67
C ARG A 75 -12.25 -2.53 2.51
N LEU A 76 -12.35 -2.42 3.83
CA LEU A 76 -12.12 -3.55 4.74
C LEU A 76 -13.15 -4.68 4.55
N ALA A 77 -14.41 -4.34 4.29
CA ALA A 77 -15.46 -5.31 3.98
C ALA A 77 -15.16 -6.03 2.64
N ALA A 78 -14.77 -5.29 1.60
CA ALA A 78 -14.38 -5.86 0.31
C ALA A 78 -13.15 -6.80 0.46
N ALA A 79 -12.13 -6.38 1.21
CA ALA A 79 -10.96 -7.23 1.48
C ALA A 79 -11.36 -8.54 2.17
N ARG A 80 -12.27 -8.49 3.14
CA ARG A 80 -12.76 -9.67 3.87
C ARG A 80 -13.59 -10.59 3.01
N SER A 81 -14.54 -10.06 2.23
CA SER A 81 -15.54 -10.85 1.51
C SER A 81 -15.11 -11.25 0.10
N VAL A 82 -14.17 -10.54 -0.50
CA VAL A 82 -13.77 -10.74 -1.89
C VAL A 82 -12.26 -10.98 -2.01
N THR A 83 -11.41 -10.02 -1.60
CA THR A 83 -9.98 -10.06 -1.91
C THR A 83 -9.26 -11.27 -1.29
N VAL A 84 -9.44 -11.51 0.01
CA VAL A 84 -8.79 -12.63 0.71
C VAL A 84 -9.31 -13.99 0.23
N PRO A 85 -10.62 -14.23 0.09
CA PRO A 85 -11.15 -15.45 -0.52
C PRO A 85 -10.65 -15.69 -1.94
N LEU A 86 -10.61 -14.65 -2.78
CA LEU A 86 -10.06 -14.72 -4.14
C LEU A 86 -8.59 -15.15 -4.12
N ALA A 87 -7.77 -14.54 -3.27
CA ALA A 87 -6.36 -14.87 -3.16
C ALA A 87 -6.12 -16.34 -2.78
N PHE A 88 -6.88 -16.90 -1.84
CA PHE A 88 -6.83 -18.33 -1.53
C PHE A 88 -7.23 -19.21 -2.72
N SER A 89 -8.32 -18.86 -3.41
CA SER A 89 -8.76 -19.56 -4.61
C SER A 89 -7.68 -19.55 -5.70
N LYS A 90 -6.98 -18.43 -5.83
CA LYS A 90 -5.87 -18.28 -6.79
C LYS A 90 -4.64 -19.08 -6.38
N CYS A 91 -4.28 -19.13 -5.09
CA CYS A 91 -3.21 -20.02 -4.62
C CYS A 91 -3.48 -21.50 -4.97
N GLU A 92 -4.75 -21.92 -5.00
CA GLU A 92 -5.13 -23.26 -5.43
C GLU A 92 -5.07 -23.41 -6.95
N SER A 93 -5.75 -22.53 -7.71
CA SER A 93 -5.88 -22.66 -9.18
C SER A 93 -4.56 -22.41 -9.93
N GLU A 94 -3.68 -21.56 -9.40
CA GLU A 94 -2.37 -21.27 -9.96
C GLU A 94 -1.27 -22.22 -9.41
N HIS A 95 -1.67 -23.31 -8.78
CA HIS A 95 -0.80 -24.41 -8.33
C HIS A 95 0.20 -24.07 -7.19
N ARG A 96 0.02 -22.98 -6.43
CA ARG A 96 0.93 -22.61 -5.34
C ARG A 96 0.97 -23.70 -4.26
N TYR A 97 -0.17 -24.23 -3.83
CA TYR A 97 -0.23 -25.34 -2.87
C TYR A 97 0.37 -26.63 -3.41
N ARG A 98 0.26 -26.84 -4.73
CA ARG A 98 0.86 -28.01 -5.38
C ARG A 98 2.38 -27.98 -5.27
N ASN A 99 3.04 -26.81 -5.42
CA ASN A 99 4.49 -26.71 -5.28
C ASN A 99 4.94 -27.19 -3.89
N PHE A 100 4.28 -26.78 -2.82
CA PHE A 100 4.57 -27.29 -1.47
C PHE A 100 4.34 -28.79 -1.34
N SER A 101 3.23 -29.31 -1.89
CA SER A 101 2.94 -30.76 -1.86
C SER A 101 3.99 -31.58 -2.60
N MET A 102 4.49 -31.07 -3.72
CA MET A 102 5.55 -31.72 -4.50
C MET A 102 6.90 -31.68 -3.79
N ALA A 103 7.26 -30.55 -3.16
CA ALA A 103 8.45 -30.46 -2.34
C ALA A 103 8.40 -31.45 -1.16
N ALA A 104 7.26 -31.51 -0.47
CA ALA A 104 7.03 -32.49 0.60
C ALA A 104 7.17 -33.94 0.12
N TYR A 105 6.63 -34.24 -1.07
CA TYR A 105 6.78 -35.58 -1.66
C TYR A 105 8.25 -35.92 -1.94
N THR A 106 9.02 -35.02 -2.53
CA THR A 106 10.45 -35.22 -2.79
C THR A 106 11.23 -35.52 -1.51
N LEU A 107 10.94 -34.77 -0.43
CA LEU A 107 11.59 -34.98 0.87
C LEU A 107 11.25 -36.36 1.51
N GLN A 108 10.03 -36.83 1.30
CA GLN A 108 9.57 -38.13 1.84
C GLN A 108 10.07 -39.33 1.02
N HIS A 109 10.52 -39.11 -0.22
CA HIS A 109 10.95 -40.16 -1.15
C HIS A 109 12.34 -39.86 -1.72
N PRO A 110 13.40 -39.85 -0.91
CA PRO A 110 14.77 -39.60 -1.35
C PRO A 110 15.22 -40.58 -2.45
N GLY A 111 15.82 -40.06 -3.51
CA GLY A 111 16.30 -40.86 -4.64
C GLY A 111 15.23 -41.21 -5.69
N HIS A 112 13.99 -40.76 -5.51
CA HIS A 112 12.98 -40.84 -6.57
C HIS A 112 13.29 -39.77 -7.65
N LYS A 113 13.88 -40.21 -8.75
CA LYS A 113 13.99 -39.40 -9.98
C LYS A 113 12.60 -39.28 -10.59
N GLY A 114 11.91 -38.19 -10.30
CA GLY A 114 10.63 -37.75 -10.84
C GLY A 114 9.68 -38.90 -11.24
N LEU A 115 8.72 -39.27 -10.41
CA LEU A 115 7.62 -40.11 -10.85
C LEU A 115 6.85 -39.35 -11.94
N GLN A 116 7.11 -39.68 -13.18
CA GLN A 116 6.20 -39.36 -14.28
C GLN A 116 4.97 -40.25 -14.12
N THR A 117 4.05 -39.88 -13.25
CA THR A 117 2.71 -40.42 -13.37
C THR A 117 2.00 -39.65 -14.49
N LYS A 118 1.14 -40.33 -15.25
CA LYS A 118 0.35 -39.70 -16.32
C LYS A 118 -0.48 -38.49 -15.86
N GLU A 119 -0.65 -38.31 -14.55
CA GLU A 119 -1.45 -37.26 -13.91
C GLU A 119 -0.62 -36.14 -13.24
N TRP A 120 0.67 -36.40 -12.96
CA TRP A 120 1.54 -35.49 -12.24
C TRP A 120 2.95 -35.53 -12.84
N ASN A 121 3.38 -34.43 -13.48
CA ASN A 121 4.80 -34.21 -13.73
C ASN A 121 5.48 -33.92 -12.38
N VAL A 122 5.77 -34.99 -11.61
CA VAL A 122 6.54 -34.87 -10.38
C VAL A 122 7.93 -34.38 -10.76
N GLY A 123 8.38 -33.30 -10.13
CA GLY A 123 9.69 -32.71 -10.39
C GLY A 123 9.67 -31.46 -11.25
N THR A 124 8.48 -30.93 -11.61
CA THR A 124 8.39 -29.64 -12.30
C THR A 124 7.74 -28.58 -11.38
N PHE A 125 8.52 -27.58 -11.02
CA PHE A 125 8.04 -26.39 -10.34
C PHE A 125 7.13 -25.58 -11.28
N MET A 126 6.05 -25.00 -10.75
CA MET A 126 5.08 -24.23 -11.53
C MET A 126 5.05 -22.76 -11.08
N GLY A 127 5.28 -21.86 -12.03
CA GLY A 127 5.29 -20.41 -11.81
C GLY A 127 6.68 -19.83 -11.64
N PHE A 128 6.77 -18.73 -10.91
CA PHE A 128 8.03 -18.04 -10.61
C PHE A 128 8.62 -18.52 -9.29
N PRO A 129 9.93 -18.50 -9.10
CA PRO A 129 10.58 -19.05 -7.91
C PRO A 129 10.20 -18.32 -6.61
N PHE A 130 9.58 -17.16 -6.69
CA PHE A 130 9.08 -16.38 -5.56
C PHE A 130 7.58 -16.61 -5.27
N ASP A 131 6.89 -17.47 -6.00
CA ASP A 131 5.43 -17.65 -5.90
C ASP A 131 4.98 -18.35 -4.61
N ASP A 132 5.89 -18.95 -3.85
CA ASP A 132 5.61 -19.40 -2.47
C ASP A 132 5.08 -18.23 -1.62
N THR A 133 5.49 -16.99 -1.92
CA THR A 133 5.06 -15.80 -1.20
C THR A 133 3.59 -15.45 -1.39
N ASP A 134 2.94 -15.89 -2.46
CA ASP A 134 1.50 -15.71 -2.65
C ASP A 134 0.72 -16.37 -1.53
N VAL A 135 1.15 -17.57 -1.11
CA VAL A 135 0.57 -18.30 0.02
C VAL A 135 0.83 -17.54 1.32
N TYR A 136 2.05 -17.08 1.55
CA TYR A 136 2.42 -16.38 2.77
C TYR A 136 1.67 -15.05 2.92
N LYS A 137 1.64 -14.21 1.88
CA LYS A 137 0.91 -12.94 1.87
C LYS A 137 -0.59 -13.14 2.09
N THR A 138 -1.18 -14.18 1.49
CA THR A 138 -2.59 -14.49 1.67
C THR A 138 -2.88 -14.92 3.12
N ILE A 139 -2.03 -15.74 3.73
CA ILE A 139 -2.13 -16.10 5.15
C ILE A 139 -1.95 -14.88 6.05
N GLU A 140 -1.06 -13.96 5.71
CA GLU A 140 -0.85 -12.71 6.48
C GLU A 140 -2.13 -11.88 6.52
N GLY A 141 -2.72 -11.60 5.34
CA GLY A 141 -3.99 -10.85 5.25
C GLY A 141 -5.14 -11.54 5.99
N ALA A 142 -5.27 -12.85 5.82
CA ALA A 142 -6.25 -13.66 6.53
C ALA A 142 -6.03 -13.65 8.06
N SER A 143 -4.77 -13.65 8.50
CA SER A 143 -4.43 -13.55 9.93
C SER A 143 -4.81 -12.20 10.53
N TYR A 144 -4.65 -11.10 9.79
CA TYR A 144 -5.14 -9.80 10.22
C TYR A 144 -6.66 -9.75 10.30
N LEU A 145 -7.36 -10.40 9.35
CA LEU A 145 -8.83 -10.54 9.45
C LEU A 145 -9.24 -11.35 10.67
N LEU A 146 -8.56 -12.46 10.98
CA LEU A 146 -8.85 -13.27 12.18
C LEU A 146 -8.69 -12.50 13.48
N GLN A 147 -7.74 -11.57 13.57
CA GLN A 147 -7.55 -10.71 14.75
C GLN A 147 -8.75 -9.78 14.95
N THR A 148 -9.38 -9.32 13.86
CA THR A 148 -10.50 -8.37 13.91
C THR A 148 -11.86 -9.08 13.90
N TYR A 149 -11.96 -10.18 13.14
CA TYR A 149 -13.18 -10.95 12.92
C TYR A 149 -12.88 -12.44 13.13
N PRO A 150 -12.95 -12.96 14.36
CA PRO A 150 -12.70 -14.37 14.65
C PRO A 150 -13.57 -15.30 13.80
N ASP A 151 -12.96 -16.21 13.06
CA ASP A 151 -13.61 -17.19 12.18
C ASP A 151 -12.90 -18.54 12.28
N THR A 152 -13.56 -19.51 12.91
CA THR A 152 -13.01 -20.85 13.10
C THR A 152 -12.82 -21.61 11.79
N ARG A 153 -13.65 -21.36 10.76
CA ARG A 153 -13.50 -22.02 9.45
C ARG A 153 -12.24 -21.53 8.74
N LEU A 154 -12.05 -20.21 8.71
CA LEU A 154 -10.85 -19.60 8.15
C LEU A 154 -9.60 -20.05 8.90
N LYS A 155 -9.62 -20.08 10.24
CA LYS A 155 -8.50 -20.58 11.05
C LYS A 155 -8.16 -22.03 10.69
N ASN A 156 -9.16 -22.92 10.64
CA ASN A 156 -8.93 -24.34 10.33
C ASN A 156 -8.42 -24.53 8.89
N TYR A 157 -8.88 -23.71 7.94
CA TYR A 157 -8.38 -23.73 6.58
C TYR A 157 -6.88 -23.32 6.53
N ILE A 158 -6.50 -22.25 7.20
CA ILE A 158 -5.09 -21.84 7.34
C ILE A 158 -4.27 -22.97 7.99
N ASP A 159 -4.75 -23.57 9.06
CA ASP A 159 -4.06 -24.68 9.73
C ASP A 159 -3.81 -25.87 8.80
N SER A 160 -4.73 -26.16 7.86
CA SER A 160 -4.55 -27.20 6.84
C SER A 160 -3.48 -26.82 5.80
N VAL A 161 -3.48 -25.57 5.33
CA VAL A 161 -2.44 -25.05 4.42
C VAL A 161 -1.07 -25.10 5.09
N LEU A 162 -0.98 -24.67 6.34
CA LEU A 162 0.28 -24.71 7.11
C LEU A 162 0.82 -26.13 7.33
N THR A 163 -0.03 -27.14 7.33
CA THR A 163 0.42 -28.54 7.37
C THR A 163 1.17 -28.91 6.09
N VAL A 164 0.68 -28.48 4.94
CA VAL A 164 1.32 -28.71 3.64
C VAL A 164 2.62 -27.90 3.53
N VAL A 165 2.60 -26.63 3.93
CA VAL A 165 3.79 -25.76 3.96
C VAL A 165 4.89 -26.38 4.85
N GLY A 166 4.55 -26.80 6.07
CA GLY A 166 5.52 -27.38 7.00
C GLY A 166 6.10 -28.71 6.52
N ALA A 167 5.34 -29.50 5.77
CA ALA A 167 5.82 -30.76 5.19
C ALA A 167 6.85 -30.55 4.06
N ALA A 168 6.87 -29.37 3.45
CA ALA A 168 7.82 -28.98 2.40
C ALA A 168 9.15 -28.42 2.92
N GLN A 169 9.29 -28.28 4.25
CA GLN A 169 10.50 -27.75 4.86
C GLN A 169 11.57 -28.84 5.00
N GLU A 170 12.77 -28.54 4.53
CA GLU A 170 13.92 -29.47 4.65
C GLU A 170 14.34 -29.68 6.12
N PRO A 171 15.00 -30.79 6.46
CA PRO A 171 15.33 -31.13 7.85
C PRO A 171 16.16 -30.06 8.58
N ASP A 172 17.02 -29.33 7.86
CA ASP A 172 17.86 -28.26 8.38
C ASP A 172 17.15 -26.89 8.47
N GLY A 173 15.88 -26.82 8.07
CA GLY A 173 15.03 -25.66 8.17
C GLY A 173 14.87 -24.87 6.87
N TYR A 174 15.63 -25.17 5.82
CA TYR A 174 15.46 -24.49 4.52
C TYR A 174 14.07 -24.74 3.93
N LEU A 175 13.44 -23.71 3.34
CA LEU A 175 12.14 -23.86 2.69
C LEU A 175 12.03 -22.93 1.47
N TYR A 176 12.18 -23.53 0.30
CA TYR A 176 12.07 -22.84 -0.98
C TYR A 176 11.73 -23.87 -2.05
N THR A 177 10.44 -23.95 -2.44
CA THR A 177 9.91 -25.06 -3.24
C THR A 177 10.51 -25.12 -4.63
N ALA A 178 10.90 -23.98 -5.23
CA ALA A 178 11.52 -23.89 -6.55
C ALA A 178 12.85 -24.69 -6.65
N ARG A 179 13.46 -25.01 -5.51
CA ARG A 179 14.65 -25.83 -5.42
C ARG A 179 14.37 -27.22 -4.87
N THR A 180 13.61 -27.30 -3.77
CA THR A 180 13.36 -28.56 -3.04
C THR A 180 12.61 -29.60 -3.87
N ILE A 181 11.76 -29.18 -4.81
CA ILE A 181 11.01 -30.07 -5.71
C ILE A 181 11.95 -30.97 -6.53
N ASN A 182 13.02 -30.42 -7.08
CA ASN A 182 14.02 -31.15 -7.85
C ASN A 182 15.42 -30.58 -7.62
N PRO A 183 16.12 -31.00 -6.56
CA PRO A 183 17.43 -30.46 -6.20
C PRO A 183 18.53 -30.70 -7.26
N GLU A 184 18.41 -31.76 -8.08
CA GLU A 184 19.36 -32.02 -9.17
C GLU A 184 19.15 -31.06 -10.36
N HIS A 185 17.92 -30.62 -10.60
CA HIS A 185 17.52 -29.69 -11.66
C HIS A 185 16.57 -28.63 -11.11
N PRO A 186 17.06 -27.73 -10.26
CA PRO A 186 16.22 -26.68 -9.66
C PRO A 186 15.74 -25.68 -10.71
N HIS A 187 14.81 -24.82 -10.33
CA HIS A 187 14.36 -23.74 -11.22
C HIS A 187 15.57 -22.93 -11.73
N PRO A 188 15.65 -22.61 -13.04
CA PRO A 188 16.85 -21.96 -13.64
C PRO A 188 17.28 -20.65 -12.94
N TRP A 189 16.32 -19.94 -12.34
CA TRP A 189 16.59 -18.70 -11.63
C TRP A 189 17.17 -18.92 -10.22
N SER A 190 17.03 -20.12 -9.63
CA SER A 190 17.56 -20.39 -8.30
C SER A 190 19.03 -20.82 -8.27
N GLY A 191 19.62 -21.17 -9.43
CA GLY A 191 20.98 -21.71 -9.48
C GLY A 191 21.06 -23.16 -9.00
N GLN A 192 22.28 -23.73 -9.07
CA GLN A 192 22.54 -25.12 -8.66
C GLN A 192 22.75 -25.26 -7.14
N HIS A 193 23.18 -24.20 -6.48
CA HIS A 193 23.42 -24.16 -5.04
C HIS A 193 22.50 -23.15 -4.37
N ARG A 194 22.18 -23.35 -3.08
CA ARG A 194 21.47 -22.36 -2.26
C ARG A 194 22.23 -21.03 -2.30
N TRP A 195 21.51 -19.94 -2.33
CA TRP A 195 22.00 -18.55 -2.32
C TRP A 195 22.81 -18.13 -3.55
N GLU A 196 23.05 -19.03 -4.52
CA GLU A 196 23.91 -18.79 -5.69
C GLU A 196 23.46 -17.58 -6.51
N LYS A 197 22.16 -17.41 -6.69
CA LYS A 197 21.55 -16.31 -7.45
C LYS A 197 20.71 -15.37 -6.61
N GLU A 198 20.91 -15.36 -5.29
CA GLU A 198 20.07 -14.59 -4.36
C GLU A 198 20.09 -13.10 -4.67
N GLU A 199 21.25 -12.53 -4.97
CA GLU A 199 21.37 -11.11 -5.27
C GLU A 199 20.83 -10.71 -6.64
N VAL A 200 20.38 -11.67 -7.45
CA VAL A 200 19.88 -11.44 -8.82
C VAL A 200 18.40 -11.84 -8.92
N LEU A 201 18.09 -13.15 -8.90
CA LEU A 201 16.77 -13.65 -9.29
C LEU A 201 16.18 -14.76 -8.40
N SER A 202 16.95 -15.43 -7.52
CA SER A 202 16.40 -16.60 -6.81
C SER A 202 15.32 -16.23 -5.82
N HIS A 203 15.43 -15.09 -5.15
CA HIS A 203 14.42 -14.62 -4.20
C HIS A 203 14.23 -15.54 -2.97
N GLU A 204 15.26 -16.26 -2.54
CA GLU A 204 15.21 -17.13 -1.35
C GLU A 204 14.94 -16.32 -0.08
N LEU A 205 15.66 -15.19 0.08
CA LEU A 205 15.49 -14.27 1.22
C LEU A 205 14.18 -13.46 1.11
N TYR A 206 13.68 -13.19 -0.10
CA TYR A 206 12.34 -12.61 -0.29
C TYR A 206 11.24 -13.56 0.21
N ASN A 207 11.36 -14.87 -0.12
CA ASN A 207 10.45 -15.89 0.39
C ASN A 207 10.51 -15.99 1.92
N LEU A 208 11.72 -15.95 2.52
CA LEU A 208 11.86 -15.87 3.98
C LEU A 208 11.13 -14.67 4.55
N GLY A 209 11.33 -13.46 3.98
CA GLY A 209 10.76 -12.23 4.49
C GLY A 209 9.23 -12.29 4.58
N HIS A 210 8.56 -12.66 3.49
CA HIS A 210 7.10 -12.81 3.49
C HIS A 210 6.60 -13.93 4.39
N MET A 211 7.32 -15.03 4.49
CA MET A 211 6.98 -16.10 5.42
C MET A 211 7.03 -15.62 6.87
N VAL A 212 8.09 -14.91 7.24
CA VAL A 212 8.29 -14.39 8.60
C VAL A 212 7.20 -13.39 8.97
N ASP A 213 6.88 -12.44 8.09
CA ASP A 213 5.79 -11.48 8.32
C ASP A 213 4.45 -12.17 8.54
N ALA A 214 4.13 -13.14 7.68
CA ALA A 214 2.90 -13.91 7.78
C ALA A 214 2.85 -14.77 9.06
N ALA A 215 3.97 -15.36 9.44
CA ALA A 215 4.07 -16.19 10.65
C ALA A 215 3.92 -15.36 11.94
N CYS A 216 4.51 -14.16 11.97
CA CYS A 216 4.31 -13.22 13.07
C CYS A 216 2.84 -12.78 13.17
N ALA A 217 2.21 -12.43 12.03
CA ALA A 217 0.80 -12.08 11.99
C ALA A 217 -0.11 -13.23 12.46
N HIS A 218 0.17 -14.45 12.01
CA HIS A 218 -0.59 -15.64 12.40
C HIS A 218 -0.46 -15.95 13.90
N TYR A 219 0.77 -15.87 14.45
CA TYR A 219 1.01 -16.03 15.88
C TYR A 219 0.24 -14.97 16.70
N GLN A 220 0.30 -13.71 16.30
CA GLN A 220 -0.44 -12.62 16.94
C GLN A 220 -1.97 -12.81 16.86
N ALA A 221 -2.47 -13.42 15.76
CA ALA A 221 -3.89 -13.67 15.58
C ALA A 221 -4.43 -14.84 16.42
N THR A 222 -3.65 -15.91 16.53
CA THR A 222 -4.16 -17.21 16.97
C THR A 222 -3.49 -17.73 18.24
N GLY A 223 -2.32 -17.19 18.61
CA GLY A 223 -1.44 -17.76 19.64
C GLY A 223 -0.75 -19.06 19.24
N SER A 224 -1.02 -19.60 18.04
CA SER A 224 -0.41 -20.83 17.54
C SER A 224 1.02 -20.59 17.07
N THR A 225 1.96 -21.37 17.58
CA THR A 225 3.38 -21.31 17.19
C THR A 225 3.66 -22.07 15.88
N LYS A 226 2.71 -22.85 15.36
CA LYS A 226 2.92 -23.76 14.22
C LYS A 226 3.61 -23.08 13.03
N PHE A 227 3.12 -21.93 12.59
CA PHE A 227 3.74 -21.20 11.48
C PHE A 227 5.00 -20.45 11.92
N LEU A 228 4.99 -19.91 13.12
CA LEU A 228 6.16 -19.24 13.70
C LEU A 228 7.35 -20.20 13.81
N ASP A 229 7.14 -21.47 14.20
CA ASP A 229 8.20 -22.48 14.31
C ASP A 229 8.76 -22.85 12.93
N ILE A 230 7.92 -22.93 11.89
CA ILE A 230 8.38 -23.11 10.50
C ILE A 230 9.27 -21.94 10.07
N ALA A 231 8.78 -20.70 10.26
CA ALA A 231 9.51 -19.49 9.88
C ALA A 231 10.82 -19.32 10.67
N ARG A 232 10.82 -19.63 11.98
CA ARG A 232 12.04 -19.61 12.81
C ARG A 232 13.09 -20.59 12.31
N ARG A 233 12.69 -21.83 11.98
CA ARG A 233 13.65 -22.82 11.44
C ARG A 233 14.28 -22.34 10.13
N TYR A 234 13.50 -21.66 9.25
CA TYR A 234 14.07 -21.11 8.03
C TYR A 234 14.96 -19.89 8.32
N ALA A 235 14.56 -19.00 9.20
CA ALA A 235 15.40 -17.88 9.65
C ALA A 235 16.69 -18.38 10.33
N ASP A 236 16.64 -19.46 11.11
CA ASP A 236 17.82 -20.07 11.73
C ASP A 236 18.74 -20.73 10.69
N CYS A 237 18.18 -21.30 9.62
CA CYS A 237 18.96 -21.78 8.48
C CYS A 237 19.71 -20.62 7.81
N VAL A 238 19.03 -19.49 7.58
CA VAL A 238 19.67 -18.29 7.00
C VAL A 238 20.77 -17.76 7.90
N VAL A 239 20.52 -17.57 9.20
CA VAL A 239 21.55 -17.11 10.17
C VAL A 239 22.78 -18.03 10.20
N ARG A 240 22.58 -19.33 9.93
CA ARG A 240 23.69 -20.31 9.89
C ARG A 240 24.45 -20.26 8.58
N GLU A 241 23.77 -20.07 7.44
CA GLU A 241 24.34 -20.22 6.09
C GLU A 241 24.69 -18.92 5.39
N VAL A 242 24.05 -17.81 5.77
CA VAL A 242 24.28 -16.48 5.18
C VAL A 242 24.99 -15.60 6.19
N GLY A 243 25.98 -14.84 5.75
CA GLY A 243 26.71 -13.94 6.63
C GLY A 243 28.17 -13.73 6.21
N PRO A 244 28.95 -13.02 7.04
CA PRO A 244 30.33 -12.67 6.72
C PRO A 244 31.37 -13.69 7.22
N LYS A 245 30.96 -14.75 7.92
CA LYS A 245 31.89 -15.72 8.55
C LYS A 245 32.38 -16.71 7.51
N GLU A 246 33.54 -17.33 7.79
CA GLU A 246 34.05 -18.44 6.97
C GLU A 246 33.02 -19.56 6.85
N GLY A 247 32.78 -20.05 5.64
CA GLY A 247 31.80 -21.06 5.33
C GLY A 247 30.37 -20.56 5.11
N GLN A 248 30.09 -19.26 5.35
CA GLN A 248 28.80 -18.65 5.03
C GLN A 248 28.80 -18.04 3.62
N ALA A 249 27.62 -18.00 3.00
CA ALA A 249 27.40 -17.26 1.76
C ALA A 249 27.35 -15.75 2.08
N THR A 250 28.28 -14.97 1.53
CA THR A 250 28.28 -13.52 1.67
C THR A 250 27.40 -12.91 0.61
N VAL A 251 26.10 -12.94 0.82
CA VAL A 251 25.04 -12.42 -0.07
C VAL A 251 24.05 -11.55 0.72
N VAL A 252 23.33 -10.70 0.01
CA VAL A 252 22.24 -9.88 0.56
C VAL A 252 20.99 -10.03 -0.32
N PRO A 253 19.78 -9.75 0.18
CA PRO A 253 18.56 -9.95 -0.60
C PRO A 253 18.60 -9.22 -1.95
N GLY A 254 18.44 -9.94 -3.05
CA GLY A 254 18.22 -9.34 -4.36
C GLY A 254 16.91 -8.60 -4.42
N HIS A 255 15.86 -9.18 -3.86
CA HIS A 255 14.60 -8.49 -3.57
C HIS A 255 14.42 -8.37 -2.06
N GLN A 256 14.44 -7.13 -1.58
CA GLN A 256 14.38 -6.81 -0.15
C GLN A 256 12.96 -7.08 0.40
N ILE A 257 12.89 -7.40 1.64
CA ILE A 257 11.84 -7.49 2.66
C ILE A 257 12.35 -8.24 3.88
N ALA A 258 13.35 -9.10 3.74
CA ALA A 258 13.88 -9.92 4.82
C ALA A 258 14.35 -9.06 5.99
N GLU A 259 14.94 -7.91 5.71
CA GLU A 259 15.46 -6.97 6.71
C GLU A 259 14.34 -6.47 7.65
N MET A 260 13.23 -6.02 7.10
CA MET A 260 12.07 -5.58 7.87
C MET A 260 11.41 -6.73 8.63
N ALA A 261 11.24 -7.87 7.97
CA ALA A 261 10.60 -9.06 8.55
C ALA A 261 11.40 -9.66 9.71
N LEU A 262 12.74 -9.73 9.59
CA LEU A 262 13.61 -10.20 10.67
C LEU A 262 13.60 -9.27 11.88
N CYS A 263 13.48 -7.95 11.70
CA CYS A 263 13.23 -7.03 12.80
C CYS A 263 11.91 -7.35 13.52
N ARG A 264 10.85 -7.67 12.78
CA ARG A 264 9.57 -8.09 13.35
C ARG A 264 9.70 -9.42 14.10
N LEU A 265 10.44 -10.39 13.55
CA LEU A 265 10.70 -11.67 14.21
C LEU A 265 11.46 -11.48 15.51
N TYR A 266 12.46 -10.60 15.54
CA TYR A 266 13.15 -10.20 16.78
C TYR A 266 12.18 -9.64 17.82
N LEU A 267 11.28 -8.74 17.42
CA LEU A 267 10.29 -8.17 18.35
C LEU A 267 9.34 -9.22 18.92
N VAL A 268 8.95 -10.22 18.15
CA VAL A 268 8.08 -11.31 18.58
C VAL A 268 8.81 -12.32 19.46
N THR A 269 10.02 -12.74 19.07
CA THR A 269 10.74 -13.83 19.74
C THR A 269 11.71 -13.39 20.82
N GLY A 270 12.31 -12.20 20.65
CA GLY A 270 13.41 -11.67 21.48
C GLY A 270 14.78 -12.20 21.13
N GLU A 271 14.89 -12.99 20.10
CA GLU A 271 16.16 -13.57 19.68
C GLU A 271 16.97 -12.58 18.85
N LYS A 272 17.99 -11.98 19.49
CA LYS A 272 18.82 -10.92 18.90
C LYS A 272 19.47 -11.30 17.56
N LYS A 273 19.72 -12.59 17.33
CA LYS A 273 20.31 -13.09 16.09
C LYS A 273 19.54 -12.65 14.83
N TYR A 274 18.21 -12.48 14.92
CA TYR A 274 17.40 -12.02 13.79
C TYR A 274 17.61 -10.53 13.50
N LEU A 275 17.74 -9.70 14.55
CA LEU A 275 18.11 -8.29 14.36
C LEU A 275 19.53 -8.16 13.82
N ASP A 276 20.47 -8.98 14.31
CA ASP A 276 21.85 -8.97 13.84
C ASP A 276 21.92 -9.39 12.36
N GLU A 277 21.11 -10.35 11.94
CA GLU A 277 21.01 -10.77 10.54
C GLU A 277 20.38 -9.70 9.64
N ALA A 278 19.31 -9.04 10.09
CA ALA A 278 18.73 -7.89 9.39
C ALA A 278 19.78 -6.78 9.19
N LYS A 279 20.55 -6.48 10.24
CA LYS A 279 21.62 -5.48 10.18
C LYS A 279 22.74 -5.92 9.24
N TYR A 280 23.14 -7.19 9.25
CA TYR A 280 24.14 -7.73 8.32
C TYR A 280 23.72 -7.48 6.86
N MET A 281 22.47 -7.83 6.49
CA MET A 281 21.96 -7.65 5.13
C MET A 281 22.08 -6.19 4.67
N LEU A 282 21.86 -5.23 5.57
CA LEU A 282 22.00 -3.80 5.29
C LEU A 282 23.48 -3.35 5.28
N ASP A 283 24.29 -3.78 6.25
CA ASP A 283 25.69 -3.38 6.38
C ASP A 283 26.54 -3.89 5.20
N TYR A 284 26.17 -5.03 4.62
CA TYR A 284 26.88 -5.64 3.51
C TYR A 284 26.34 -5.26 2.13
N ARG A 285 25.19 -4.58 2.06
CA ARG A 285 24.67 -4.01 0.81
C ARG A 285 25.73 -3.09 0.17
N GLY A 286 26.04 -3.36 -1.11
CA GLY A 286 27.09 -2.64 -1.84
C GLY A 286 28.53 -3.04 -1.44
N LYS A 287 28.71 -4.16 -0.73
CA LYS A 287 30.02 -4.74 -0.38
C LYS A 287 30.15 -6.21 -0.82
N THR A 288 29.12 -6.80 -1.38
CA THR A 288 29.09 -8.14 -1.94
C THR A 288 29.68 -8.15 -3.35
N LYS A 289 29.64 -9.28 -4.04
CA LYS A 289 30.16 -9.39 -5.42
C LYS A 289 29.31 -8.66 -6.45
N ILE A 290 28.02 -8.48 -6.18
CA ILE A 290 27.08 -7.84 -7.10
C ILE A 290 26.97 -6.37 -6.75
N HIS A 291 27.33 -5.52 -7.73
CA HIS A 291 27.19 -4.08 -7.65
C HIS A 291 26.17 -3.64 -8.68
N ASP A 292 24.89 -3.68 -8.32
CA ASP A 292 23.80 -3.39 -9.23
C ASP A 292 22.88 -2.31 -8.68
N ILE A 293 22.62 -1.29 -9.49
CA ILE A 293 21.69 -0.20 -9.15
C ILE A 293 20.25 -0.69 -9.05
N TYR A 294 19.90 -1.73 -9.79
CA TYR A 294 18.55 -2.32 -9.81
C TYR A 294 18.12 -2.83 -8.43
N SER A 295 19.01 -3.46 -7.69
CA SER A 295 18.80 -3.97 -6.34
C SER A 295 19.38 -3.06 -5.24
N GLN A 296 19.69 -1.80 -5.54
CA GLN A 296 20.30 -0.83 -4.62
C GLN A 296 21.63 -1.30 -4.03
N SER A 297 22.41 -2.12 -4.78
CA SER A 297 23.70 -2.68 -4.34
C SER A 297 24.92 -2.00 -4.98
N ASP A 298 24.73 -0.88 -5.70
CA ASP A 298 25.80 -0.12 -6.35
C ASP A 298 26.80 0.49 -5.36
N LYS A 299 26.36 0.76 -4.14
CA LYS A 299 27.16 1.37 -3.07
C LYS A 299 26.60 1.05 -1.68
N PRO A 300 27.45 1.13 -0.63
CA PRO A 300 27.01 0.95 0.75
C PRO A 300 25.84 1.87 1.12
N ILE A 301 24.91 1.38 1.95
CA ILE A 301 23.69 2.11 2.35
C ILE A 301 23.99 3.51 2.87
N THR A 302 24.97 3.66 3.77
CA THR A 302 25.31 4.97 4.36
C THR A 302 25.88 5.98 3.35
N LYS A 303 26.12 5.56 2.10
CA LYS A 303 26.53 6.44 0.99
C LYS A 303 25.39 6.75 0.02
N GLN A 304 24.23 6.11 0.20
CA GLN A 304 23.02 6.36 -0.61
C GLN A 304 22.32 7.64 -0.12
N LYS A 305 21.96 8.50 -1.06
CA LYS A 305 21.25 9.76 -0.77
C LYS A 305 20.04 9.96 -1.71
N GLU A 306 19.84 9.02 -2.60
CA GLU A 306 18.91 9.12 -3.72
C GLU A 306 18.23 7.77 -3.95
N ALA A 307 16.94 7.79 -4.31
CA ALA A 307 16.20 6.58 -4.65
C ALA A 307 16.44 6.17 -6.10
N TRP A 308 16.92 4.96 -6.30
CA TRP A 308 17.20 4.36 -7.60
C TRP A 308 16.78 2.91 -7.69
N GLY A 309 16.83 2.37 -8.90
CA GLY A 309 16.54 0.97 -9.18
C GLY A 309 15.07 0.60 -9.00
N HIS A 310 14.82 -0.67 -8.80
CA HIS A 310 13.46 -1.21 -8.67
C HIS A 310 12.75 -0.62 -7.45
N ALA A 311 11.57 -0.01 -7.68
CA ALA A 311 10.92 0.82 -6.66
C ALA A 311 10.39 0.04 -5.46
N VAL A 312 9.90 -1.19 -5.65
CA VAL A 312 9.41 -2.03 -4.54
C VAL A 312 10.57 -2.51 -3.67
N ARG A 313 11.64 -3.01 -4.29
CA ARG A 313 12.87 -3.41 -3.59
C ARG A 313 13.40 -2.29 -2.72
N ALA A 314 13.52 -1.10 -3.30
CA ALA A 314 13.96 0.10 -2.62
C ALA A 314 13.06 0.44 -1.42
N GLY A 315 11.75 0.51 -1.61
CA GLY A 315 10.82 0.89 -0.56
C GLY A 315 10.81 -0.06 0.64
N TYR A 316 10.90 -1.37 0.40
CA TYR A 316 11.03 -2.35 1.47
C TYR A 316 12.36 -2.24 2.20
N MET A 317 13.47 -2.05 1.46
CA MET A 317 14.78 -1.81 2.06
C MET A 317 14.77 -0.56 2.94
N TYR A 318 14.19 0.55 2.45
CA TYR A 318 14.11 1.80 3.20
C TYR A 318 13.29 1.66 4.48
N ALA A 319 12.21 0.89 4.45
CA ALA A 319 11.45 0.54 5.64
C ALA A 319 12.30 -0.32 6.61
N GLY A 320 13.06 -1.28 6.10
CA GLY A 320 14.01 -2.09 6.88
C GLY A 320 15.13 -1.26 7.51
N ILE A 321 15.69 -0.29 6.77
CA ILE A 321 16.69 0.66 7.30
C ILE A 321 16.10 1.42 8.51
N ALA A 322 14.86 1.92 8.40
CA ALA A 322 14.23 2.64 9.50
C ALA A 322 14.00 1.73 10.72
N ASP A 323 13.59 0.47 10.53
CA ASP A 323 13.41 -0.50 11.62
C ASP A 323 14.75 -0.81 12.32
N VAL A 324 15.80 -1.12 11.57
CA VAL A 324 17.13 -1.38 12.14
C VAL A 324 17.68 -0.14 12.84
N ALA A 325 17.53 1.06 12.22
CA ALA A 325 17.96 2.32 12.82
C ALA A 325 17.27 2.58 14.17
N ALA A 326 15.96 2.36 14.25
CA ALA A 326 15.20 2.53 15.49
C ALA A 326 15.64 1.53 16.56
N LEU A 327 15.78 0.24 16.22
CA LEU A 327 16.14 -0.82 17.17
C LEU A 327 17.59 -0.75 17.66
N THR A 328 18.49 -0.21 16.83
CA THR A 328 19.93 -0.11 17.16
C THR A 328 20.36 1.31 17.53
N GLN A 329 19.48 2.30 17.39
CA GLN A 329 19.77 3.74 17.58
C GLN A 329 20.90 4.22 16.64
N ASP A 330 20.98 3.67 15.42
CA ASP A 330 22.03 3.97 14.45
C ASP A 330 21.75 5.30 13.74
N SER A 331 22.46 6.34 14.14
CA SER A 331 22.29 7.69 13.60
C SER A 331 22.72 7.83 12.12
N ASP A 332 23.63 6.96 11.63
CA ASP A 332 24.03 6.98 10.23
C ASP A 332 22.91 6.49 9.33
N TYR A 333 22.19 5.46 9.77
CA TYR A 333 21.00 4.97 9.08
C TYR A 333 19.86 5.98 9.12
N ILE A 334 19.64 6.66 10.25
CA ILE A 334 18.63 7.74 10.34
C ILE A 334 18.96 8.84 9.33
N ARG A 335 20.20 9.34 9.27
CA ARG A 335 20.60 10.36 8.29
C ARG A 335 20.45 9.88 6.85
N THR A 336 20.75 8.63 6.59
CA THR A 336 20.59 8.03 5.25
C THR A 336 19.15 8.01 4.81
N ILE A 337 18.26 7.51 5.66
CA ILE A 337 16.84 7.40 5.29
C ILE A 337 16.16 8.76 5.18
N ASP A 338 16.59 9.75 5.98
CA ASP A 338 16.14 11.13 5.87
C ASP A 338 16.51 11.74 4.51
N ALA A 339 17.75 11.51 4.06
CA ALA A 339 18.23 12.01 2.76
C ALA A 339 17.48 11.35 1.59
N ILE A 340 17.25 10.04 1.65
CA ILE A 340 16.53 9.28 0.64
C ILE A 340 15.07 9.72 0.59
N TRP A 341 14.40 9.84 1.75
CA TRP A 341 13.02 10.31 1.83
C TRP A 341 12.88 11.70 1.19
N ASN A 342 13.79 12.62 1.51
CA ASN A 342 13.79 13.96 0.94
C ASN A 342 13.96 13.94 -0.59
N ASN A 343 14.85 13.09 -1.12
CA ASN A 343 15.00 12.93 -2.58
C ASN A 343 13.72 12.41 -3.23
N ILE A 344 13.08 11.38 -2.64
CA ILE A 344 11.82 10.83 -3.16
C ILE A 344 10.77 11.93 -3.24
N VAL A 345 10.47 12.59 -2.13
CA VAL A 345 9.32 13.52 -2.01
C VAL A 345 9.56 14.82 -2.78
N SER A 346 10.81 15.22 -2.96
CA SER A 346 11.11 16.47 -3.70
C SER A 346 11.29 16.28 -5.21
N LYS A 347 11.44 15.04 -5.72
CA LYS A 347 11.85 14.85 -7.12
C LYS A 347 11.28 13.63 -7.84
N LYS A 348 10.82 12.59 -7.10
CA LYS A 348 10.48 11.28 -7.67
C LYS A 348 9.10 10.77 -7.26
N TYR A 349 8.31 11.62 -6.64
CA TYR A 349 7.00 11.33 -6.08
C TYR A 349 5.89 11.89 -6.96
N TYR A 350 5.02 11.05 -7.47
CA TYR A 350 3.89 11.49 -8.30
C TYR A 350 2.81 12.17 -7.48
N ILE A 351 2.03 13.04 -8.11
CA ILE A 351 0.89 13.72 -7.46
C ILE A 351 -0.09 12.72 -6.83
N THR A 352 -0.20 11.53 -7.41
CA THR A 352 -1.03 10.42 -6.89
C THR A 352 -0.38 9.67 -5.72
N GLY A 353 0.81 10.06 -5.31
CA GLY A 353 1.52 9.36 -4.24
C GLY A 353 2.22 8.07 -4.69
N GLY A 354 2.22 7.77 -5.98
CA GLY A 354 2.97 6.67 -6.57
C GLY A 354 4.45 7.00 -6.73
N VAL A 355 5.26 5.97 -6.96
CA VAL A 355 6.68 6.04 -7.30
C VAL A 355 7.04 4.98 -8.35
N GLY A 356 8.13 5.19 -9.08
CA GLY A 356 8.57 4.29 -10.13
C GLY A 356 8.12 4.77 -11.51
N ALA A 357 8.98 5.52 -12.21
CA ALA A 357 8.65 6.17 -13.47
C ALA A 357 8.73 5.22 -14.67
N ARG A 358 9.58 4.17 -14.59
CA ARG A 358 10.01 3.37 -15.74
C ARG A 358 9.48 1.95 -15.67
N HIS A 359 8.95 1.45 -16.79
CA HIS A 359 8.65 0.02 -16.97
C HIS A 359 9.93 -0.83 -16.96
N ALA A 360 11.00 -0.34 -17.60
CA ALA A 360 12.28 -1.03 -17.61
C ALA A 360 12.84 -1.15 -16.17
N GLY A 361 12.87 -2.38 -15.67
CA GLY A 361 13.29 -2.68 -14.31
C GLY A 361 12.33 -2.21 -13.23
N GLU A 362 11.08 -1.85 -13.57
CA GLU A 362 10.06 -1.41 -12.58
C GLU A 362 10.62 -0.32 -11.65
N SER A 363 11.33 0.66 -12.26
CA SER A 363 12.32 1.43 -11.53
C SER A 363 11.98 2.91 -11.35
N PHE A 364 12.61 3.52 -10.35
CA PHE A 364 12.72 4.96 -10.28
C PHE A 364 13.36 5.52 -11.55
N GLY A 365 12.89 6.68 -11.99
CA GLY A 365 13.53 7.49 -13.01
C GLY A 365 14.61 8.43 -12.47
N ALA A 366 15.18 9.25 -13.34
CA ALA A 366 16.02 10.38 -12.93
C ALA A 366 15.21 11.40 -12.12
N ASP A 367 15.89 12.36 -11.50
CA ASP A 367 15.22 13.47 -10.80
C ASP A 367 14.26 14.19 -11.76
N TYR A 368 13.01 14.38 -11.35
CA TYR A 368 11.90 15.00 -12.11
C TYR A 368 11.45 14.21 -13.37
N GLU A 369 11.90 12.98 -13.57
CA GLU A 369 11.38 12.10 -14.61
C GLU A 369 10.07 11.46 -14.12
N LEU A 370 8.96 12.12 -14.43
CA LEU A 370 7.62 11.75 -14.02
C LEU A 370 6.67 11.71 -15.22
N PRO A 371 6.85 10.77 -16.19
CA PRO A 371 5.95 10.62 -17.34
C PRO A 371 4.54 10.23 -16.87
N ASN A 372 3.51 10.56 -17.68
CA ASN A 372 2.12 10.30 -17.33
C ASN A 372 1.63 8.95 -17.88
N MET A 373 1.63 8.77 -19.19
CA MET A 373 1.08 7.57 -19.85
C MET A 373 1.94 6.33 -19.64
N THR A 374 3.25 6.50 -19.56
CA THR A 374 4.22 5.42 -19.38
C THR A 374 4.71 5.31 -17.91
N ALA A 375 4.08 6.01 -16.99
CA ALA A 375 4.36 5.84 -15.56
C ALA A 375 4.11 4.39 -15.14
N TYR A 376 5.10 3.76 -14.52
CA TYR A 376 4.91 2.42 -13.98
C TYR A 376 4.09 2.47 -12.67
N ASN A 377 4.54 3.25 -11.71
CA ASN A 377 3.80 3.51 -10.46
C ASN A 377 3.15 2.25 -9.90
N GLU A 378 3.98 1.24 -9.62
CA GLU A 378 3.50 -0.06 -9.19
C GLU A 378 2.71 0.03 -7.88
N THR A 379 1.62 -0.71 -7.80
CA THR A 379 0.79 -0.82 -6.58
C THR A 379 1.63 -1.27 -5.38
N CYS A 380 2.55 -2.23 -5.55
CA CYS A 380 3.45 -2.66 -4.48
C CYS A 380 4.42 -1.56 -4.05
N ALA A 381 4.88 -0.73 -4.98
CA ALA A 381 5.74 0.41 -4.66
C ALA A 381 5.00 1.45 -3.82
N ALA A 382 3.74 1.75 -4.15
CA ALA A 382 2.89 2.62 -3.33
C ALA A 382 2.71 2.06 -1.90
N ILE A 383 2.45 0.77 -1.75
CA ILE A 383 2.35 0.11 -0.42
C ILE A 383 3.68 0.22 0.35
N SER A 384 4.82 0.01 -0.33
CA SER A 384 6.13 0.11 0.31
C SER A 384 6.44 1.53 0.80
N MET A 385 5.96 2.56 0.07
CA MET A 385 6.06 3.95 0.54
C MET A 385 5.20 4.20 1.78
N VAL A 386 4.00 3.62 1.89
CA VAL A 386 3.20 3.71 3.13
C VAL A 386 3.96 3.13 4.32
N TYR A 387 4.63 1.98 4.14
CA TYR A 387 5.48 1.40 5.19
C TYR A 387 6.63 2.33 5.58
N LEU A 388 7.30 2.92 4.61
CA LEU A 388 8.36 3.89 4.85
C LEU A 388 7.84 5.13 5.58
N PHE A 389 6.79 5.78 5.07
CA PHE A 389 6.27 7.04 5.63
C PHE A 389 5.76 6.88 7.07
N GLN A 390 5.13 5.74 7.37
CA GLN A 390 4.75 5.42 8.74
C GLN A 390 5.97 5.35 9.67
N ARG A 391 7.05 4.68 9.24
CA ARG A 391 8.29 4.56 10.02
C ARG A 391 8.99 5.89 10.21
N MET A 392 9.02 6.72 9.17
CA MET A 392 9.54 8.08 9.26
C MET A 392 8.75 8.92 10.27
N PHE A 393 7.42 8.78 10.28
CA PHE A 393 6.60 9.41 11.32
C PHE A 393 6.94 8.86 12.71
N LEU A 394 7.09 7.57 12.88
CA LEU A 394 7.43 6.96 14.17
C LEU A 394 8.83 7.37 14.68
N LEU A 395 9.76 7.72 13.78
CA LEU A 395 11.06 8.27 14.13
C LEU A 395 10.98 9.75 14.56
N HIS A 396 10.21 10.58 13.83
CA HIS A 396 10.32 12.03 13.90
C HIS A 396 9.11 12.75 14.49
N GLY A 397 7.91 12.13 14.42
CA GLY A 397 6.64 12.69 14.89
C GLY A 397 6.15 13.92 14.12
N ASP A 398 6.53 14.06 12.85
CA ASP A 398 6.18 15.19 12.01
C ASP A 398 5.03 14.79 11.04
N ALA A 399 4.00 15.64 10.96
CA ALA A 399 2.80 15.42 10.14
C ALA A 399 3.11 15.27 8.65
N LYS A 400 4.18 15.88 8.14
CA LYS A 400 4.59 15.80 6.74
C LYS A 400 4.74 14.35 6.22
N TYR A 401 5.15 13.42 7.06
CA TYR A 401 5.24 12.01 6.70
C TYR A 401 3.86 11.37 6.57
N ILE A 402 2.91 11.79 7.42
CA ILE A 402 1.53 11.32 7.34
C ILE A 402 0.79 11.99 6.17
N ASP A 403 1.14 13.22 5.79
CA ASP A 403 0.58 13.89 4.61
C ASP A 403 0.94 13.10 3.32
N CYS A 404 2.21 12.66 3.20
CA CYS A 404 2.62 11.75 2.11
C CYS A 404 1.91 10.38 2.21
N LEU A 405 1.81 9.81 3.40
CA LEU A 405 1.13 8.53 3.63
C LEU A 405 -0.34 8.60 3.22
N GLU A 406 -1.06 9.65 3.62
CA GLU A 406 -2.46 9.87 3.26
C GLU A 406 -2.65 9.99 1.75
N ARG A 407 -1.85 10.83 1.06
CA ARG A 407 -1.87 10.98 -0.40
C ARG A 407 -1.66 9.64 -1.10
N THR A 408 -0.66 8.88 -0.67
CA THR A 408 -0.37 7.56 -1.23
C THR A 408 -1.52 6.58 -1.02
N LEU A 409 -2.11 6.55 0.18
CA LEU A 409 -3.24 5.67 0.50
C LEU A 409 -4.48 5.98 -0.35
N TYR A 410 -4.90 7.25 -0.39
CA TYR A 410 -6.15 7.66 -1.04
C TYR A 410 -6.06 7.71 -2.58
N ASN A 411 -4.88 7.56 -3.16
CA ASN A 411 -4.69 7.59 -4.61
C ASN A 411 -3.87 6.38 -5.07
N GLY A 412 -2.56 6.35 -4.91
CA GLY A 412 -1.68 5.34 -5.50
C GLY A 412 -1.92 3.90 -5.02
N VAL A 413 -2.33 3.70 -3.75
CA VAL A 413 -2.61 2.35 -3.23
C VAL A 413 -3.99 1.84 -3.66
N ILE A 414 -5.04 2.65 -3.42
CA ILE A 414 -6.41 2.15 -3.68
C ILE A 414 -6.78 2.17 -5.17
N ASP A 415 -6.04 2.88 -6.04
CA ASP A 415 -6.16 2.72 -7.48
C ASP A 415 -5.78 1.31 -7.93
N GLY A 416 -4.85 0.69 -7.24
CA GLY A 416 -4.44 -0.70 -7.48
C GLY A 416 -5.53 -1.75 -7.31
N MET A 417 -6.69 -1.42 -6.73
CA MET A 417 -7.78 -2.35 -6.44
C MET A 417 -9.14 -1.76 -6.82
N SER A 418 -9.96 -2.54 -7.53
CA SER A 418 -11.35 -2.16 -7.80
C SER A 418 -12.16 -1.96 -6.51
N VAL A 419 -13.23 -1.18 -6.61
CA VAL A 419 -14.08 -0.84 -5.43
C VAL A 419 -14.65 -2.08 -4.76
N ASP A 420 -14.99 -3.11 -5.56
CA ASP A 420 -15.48 -4.41 -5.08
C ASP A 420 -14.39 -5.33 -4.51
N GLY A 421 -13.10 -5.00 -4.72
CA GLY A 421 -11.97 -5.76 -4.20
C GLY A 421 -11.56 -6.98 -5.02
N GLY A 422 -12.13 -7.19 -6.21
CA GLY A 422 -11.96 -8.40 -7.01
C GLY A 422 -11.06 -8.26 -8.24
N ARG A 423 -10.58 -7.06 -8.55
CA ARG A 423 -9.74 -6.78 -9.70
C ARG A 423 -8.63 -5.78 -9.37
N PHE A 424 -7.51 -5.87 -10.09
CA PHE A 424 -6.27 -5.20 -9.70
C PHE A 424 -5.58 -4.54 -10.89
N PHE A 425 -4.90 -3.42 -10.61
CA PHE A 425 -3.82 -2.90 -11.41
C PHE A 425 -2.47 -3.33 -10.83
N TYR A 426 -1.50 -3.53 -11.73
CA TYR A 426 -0.10 -3.67 -11.42
C TYR A 426 0.55 -2.28 -11.53
N PRO A 427 0.77 -1.69 -12.73
CA PRO A 427 1.07 -0.26 -12.90
C PRO A 427 -0.18 0.61 -12.78
N ASN A 428 0.04 1.88 -12.37
CA ASN A 428 -1.00 2.89 -12.18
C ASN A 428 -0.61 4.18 -12.93
N PRO A 429 -0.92 4.29 -14.25
CA PRO A 429 -0.54 5.45 -15.07
C PRO A 429 -1.39 6.68 -14.74
N LEU A 430 -0.88 7.88 -15.05
CA LEU A 430 -1.57 9.15 -14.87
C LEU A 430 -2.31 9.63 -16.14
N ALA A 431 -2.11 8.92 -17.25
CA ALA A 431 -2.87 9.10 -18.48
C ALA A 431 -3.03 7.75 -19.21
N SER A 432 -4.12 7.60 -19.95
CA SER A 432 -4.38 6.43 -20.81
C SER A 432 -5.00 6.89 -22.12
N ASP A 433 -4.52 6.36 -23.23
CA ASP A 433 -5.12 6.59 -24.55
C ASP A 433 -6.15 5.51 -24.93
N GLY A 434 -6.37 4.53 -24.04
CA GLY A 434 -7.24 3.38 -24.27
C GLY A 434 -6.65 2.35 -25.24
N LYS A 435 -5.37 2.47 -25.63
CA LYS A 435 -4.68 1.58 -26.59
C LYS A 435 -3.36 1.05 -26.03
N TYR A 436 -2.56 1.88 -25.36
CA TYR A 436 -1.32 1.49 -24.74
C TYR A 436 -1.60 0.53 -23.56
N ARG A 437 -1.20 -0.71 -23.73
CA ARG A 437 -1.45 -1.80 -22.78
C ARG A 437 -0.48 -1.69 -21.61
N PHE A 438 -0.80 -0.84 -20.66
CA PHE A 438 0.07 -0.50 -19.52
C PHE A 438 0.06 -1.55 -18.44
N ASN A 439 -1.06 -2.27 -18.26
CA ASN A 439 -1.20 -3.20 -17.14
C ASN A 439 -0.48 -4.53 -17.41
N SER A 440 -0.15 -5.25 -16.34
CA SER A 440 0.49 -6.56 -16.44
C SER A 440 -0.31 -7.53 -17.33
N ASP A 441 0.35 -8.57 -17.83
CA ASP A 441 -0.21 -9.51 -18.80
C ASP A 441 -0.74 -8.82 -20.09
N ASN A 442 -0.17 -7.64 -20.39
CA ASN A 442 -0.47 -6.88 -21.61
C ASN A 442 -1.96 -6.50 -21.72
N THR A 443 -2.55 -5.98 -20.64
CA THR A 443 -3.97 -5.61 -20.54
C THR A 443 -4.19 -4.10 -20.41
N LEU A 444 -5.45 -3.65 -20.53
CA LEU A 444 -5.88 -2.25 -20.43
C LEU A 444 -6.78 -1.97 -19.25
N THR A 445 -7.22 -3.04 -18.56
CA THR A 445 -8.18 -2.95 -17.47
C THR A 445 -7.66 -3.68 -16.25
N ARG A 446 -8.27 -3.44 -15.09
CA ARG A 446 -7.99 -4.23 -13.89
C ARG A 446 -8.28 -5.70 -14.13
N GLN A 447 -7.37 -6.56 -13.72
CA GLN A 447 -7.48 -8.00 -13.90
C GLN A 447 -7.78 -8.70 -12.57
N PRO A 448 -8.50 -9.84 -12.58
CA PRO A 448 -8.79 -10.59 -11.36
C PRO A 448 -7.52 -11.21 -10.73
N TRP A 449 -6.48 -11.41 -11.52
CA TRP A 449 -5.18 -11.92 -11.08
C TRP A 449 -4.13 -11.72 -12.16
N PHE A 450 -2.85 -11.97 -11.84
CA PHE A 450 -1.71 -11.92 -12.75
C PHE A 450 -0.85 -13.17 -12.62
N GLY A 451 -0.10 -13.52 -13.65
CA GLY A 451 0.89 -14.60 -13.61
C GLY A 451 1.94 -14.34 -12.52
N CYS A 452 2.49 -13.11 -12.44
CA CYS A 452 3.22 -12.61 -11.29
C CYS A 452 2.25 -11.84 -10.38
N ALA A 453 1.78 -12.45 -9.29
CA ALA A 453 0.68 -11.92 -8.49
C ALA A 453 1.13 -11.09 -7.28
N CYS A 454 2.27 -10.39 -7.36
CA CYS A 454 2.76 -9.64 -6.20
C CYS A 454 1.80 -8.51 -5.76
N CYS A 455 1.19 -7.76 -6.67
CA CYS A 455 0.29 -6.65 -6.32
C CYS A 455 -1.03 -7.11 -5.70
N PRO A 456 -1.79 -8.07 -6.26
CA PRO A 456 -2.99 -8.59 -5.62
C PRO A 456 -2.74 -9.18 -4.24
N SER A 457 -1.70 -10.01 -4.09
CA SER A 457 -1.34 -10.64 -2.82
C SER A 457 -0.85 -9.61 -1.80
N ASN A 458 -0.17 -8.55 -2.23
CA ASN A 458 0.27 -7.46 -1.36
C ASN A 458 -0.90 -6.60 -0.86
N LEU A 459 -1.89 -6.28 -1.71
CA LEU A 459 -3.14 -5.62 -1.29
C LEU A 459 -3.92 -6.51 -0.32
N CYS A 460 -3.96 -7.83 -0.57
CA CYS A 460 -4.59 -8.81 0.31
C CYS A 460 -4.05 -8.73 1.75
N ARG A 461 -2.72 -8.60 1.93
CA ARG A 461 -2.12 -8.49 3.27
C ARG A 461 -2.19 -7.07 3.84
N PHE A 462 -2.15 -6.03 2.98
CA PHE A 462 -2.04 -4.64 3.43
C PHE A 462 -3.37 -4.08 3.94
N ILE A 463 -4.46 -4.20 3.16
CA ILE A 463 -5.74 -3.55 3.46
C ILE A 463 -6.29 -3.94 4.84
N PRO A 464 -6.29 -5.21 5.29
CA PRO A 464 -6.78 -5.56 6.61
C PRO A 464 -6.02 -4.89 7.78
N SER A 465 -4.77 -4.47 7.59
CA SER A 465 -3.95 -3.82 8.61
C SER A 465 -4.09 -2.29 8.66
N LEU A 466 -4.78 -1.69 7.69
CA LEU A 466 -4.90 -0.25 7.48
C LEU A 466 -5.35 0.54 8.74
N PRO A 467 -6.29 0.06 9.57
CA PRO A 467 -6.68 0.81 10.76
C PRO A 467 -5.53 1.13 11.74
N GLY A 468 -4.41 0.40 11.67
CA GLY A 468 -3.22 0.66 12.46
C GLY A 468 -2.51 1.99 12.15
N TYR A 469 -2.79 2.62 11.01
CA TYR A 469 -2.19 3.90 10.61
C TYR A 469 -2.95 5.12 11.14
N ILE A 470 -4.13 4.92 11.76
CA ILE A 470 -5.01 6.02 12.20
C ILE A 470 -4.45 6.74 13.42
N TYR A 471 -3.81 6.01 14.34
CA TYR A 471 -3.33 6.58 15.60
C TYR A 471 -1.90 6.15 15.93
N ALA A 472 -1.22 7.02 16.69
CA ALA A 472 0.01 6.67 17.38
C ALA A 472 0.01 7.27 18.81
N VAL A 473 0.87 6.76 19.68
CA VAL A 473 1.03 7.25 21.05
C VAL A 473 2.49 7.54 21.34
N LYS A 474 2.73 8.55 22.20
CA LYS A 474 4.01 8.84 22.82
C LYS A 474 3.75 9.38 24.21
N ASP A 475 4.28 8.73 25.23
CA ASP A 475 4.05 9.10 26.62
C ASP A 475 2.54 9.28 26.92
N ASN A 476 2.12 10.47 27.38
CA ASN A 476 0.72 10.82 27.64
C ASN A 476 0.01 11.46 26.42
N SER A 477 0.60 11.34 25.23
CA SER A 477 0.11 11.97 24.00
C SER A 477 -0.50 10.96 23.05
N LEU A 478 -1.70 11.28 22.54
CA LEU A 478 -2.38 10.55 21.46
C LEU A 478 -2.32 11.38 20.17
N TYR A 479 -1.75 10.80 19.14
CA TYR A 479 -1.65 11.38 17.79
C TYR A 479 -2.77 10.84 16.91
N VAL A 480 -3.60 11.73 16.36
CA VAL A 480 -4.66 11.43 15.38
C VAL A 480 -4.08 11.73 14.01
N ASN A 481 -3.66 10.69 13.30
CA ASN A 481 -2.93 10.76 12.04
C ASN A 481 -3.84 10.75 10.82
N LEU A 482 -4.82 9.85 10.78
CA LEU A 482 -5.78 9.71 9.68
C LEU A 482 -7.21 9.91 10.17
N PHE A 483 -8.06 10.38 9.28
CA PHE A 483 -9.46 10.64 9.58
C PHE A 483 -10.35 9.56 8.98
N ALA A 484 -11.03 8.83 9.85
CA ALA A 484 -12.00 7.80 9.49
C ALA A 484 -12.96 7.60 10.66
N ALA A 485 -14.23 7.40 10.38
CA ALA A 485 -15.20 7.09 11.44
C ALA A 485 -14.82 5.78 12.15
N ASN A 486 -14.56 5.85 13.45
CA ASN A 486 -14.10 4.71 14.24
C ASN A 486 -14.35 4.90 15.74
N THR A 487 -14.19 3.82 16.50
CA THR A 487 -14.04 3.83 17.95
C THR A 487 -12.79 3.03 18.32
N THR A 488 -11.92 3.63 19.13
CA THR A 488 -10.63 3.05 19.50
C THR A 488 -10.47 2.97 21.00
N LYS A 489 -10.09 1.77 21.48
CA LYS A 489 -9.75 1.52 22.89
C LYS A 489 -8.26 1.26 22.97
N LEU A 490 -7.54 2.11 23.70
CA LEU A 490 -6.08 2.06 23.76
C LEU A 490 -5.55 2.46 25.14
N LYS A 491 -4.24 2.34 25.31
CA LYS A 491 -3.52 2.86 26.48
C LYS A 491 -2.67 4.07 26.07
N VAL A 492 -2.80 5.16 26.82
CA VAL A 492 -1.95 6.35 26.72
C VAL A 492 -1.33 6.57 28.10
N GLY A 493 -0.02 6.73 28.19
CA GLY A 493 0.67 6.78 29.49
C GLY A 493 0.41 5.55 30.37
N GLY A 494 0.15 4.38 29.76
CA GLY A 494 -0.21 3.15 30.45
C GLY A 494 -1.67 3.08 30.95
N LYS A 495 -2.48 4.14 30.79
CA LYS A 495 -3.85 4.26 31.29
C LYS A 495 -4.87 4.10 30.15
N ASP A 496 -6.05 3.54 30.49
CA ASP A 496 -7.10 3.31 29.50
C ASP A 496 -7.74 4.61 29.00
N VAL A 497 -7.76 4.78 27.71
CA VAL A 497 -8.43 5.85 26.98
C VAL A 497 -9.32 5.24 25.89
N VAL A 498 -10.50 5.81 25.67
CA VAL A 498 -11.38 5.46 24.55
C VAL A 498 -11.69 6.75 23.81
N VAL A 499 -11.42 6.75 22.50
CA VAL A 499 -11.74 7.86 21.61
C VAL A 499 -12.60 7.39 20.45
N SER A 500 -13.43 8.28 19.91
CA SER A 500 -14.16 8.04 18.68
C SER A 500 -13.94 9.19 17.70
N GLN A 501 -13.95 8.87 16.41
CA GLN A 501 -14.05 9.84 15.33
C GLN A 501 -15.39 9.64 14.62
N THR A 502 -16.12 10.74 14.40
CA THR A 502 -17.30 10.80 13.55
C THR A 502 -16.98 11.71 12.37
N THR A 503 -17.04 11.17 11.15
CA THR A 503 -16.69 11.89 9.93
C THR A 503 -17.16 11.12 8.70
N ASP A 504 -17.43 11.85 7.60
CA ASP A 504 -17.62 11.29 6.25
C ASP A 504 -16.38 11.56 5.35
N TYR A 505 -15.21 11.75 5.97
CA TYR A 505 -13.96 11.93 5.23
C TYR A 505 -13.67 10.71 4.31
N PRO A 506 -13.29 10.92 3.04
CA PRO A 506 -12.82 12.14 2.39
C PRO A 506 -13.91 12.94 1.63
N TRP A 507 -15.20 12.68 1.88
CA TRP A 507 -16.28 13.33 1.14
C TRP A 507 -16.60 14.72 1.67
N ASN A 508 -16.42 14.94 2.97
CA ASN A 508 -16.44 16.27 3.57
C ASN A 508 -15.33 16.43 4.60
N GLY A 509 -15.07 17.67 5.02
CA GLY A 509 -13.99 18.03 5.92
C GLY A 509 -14.34 18.03 7.40
N ASP A 510 -15.56 17.65 7.77
CA ASP A 510 -15.99 17.66 9.17
C ASP A 510 -15.47 16.42 9.92
N VAL A 511 -14.72 16.66 10.96
CA VAL A 511 -14.18 15.61 11.84
C VAL A 511 -14.48 15.96 13.28
N LYS A 512 -15.24 15.12 13.94
CA LYS A 512 -15.51 15.21 15.38
C LYS A 512 -14.70 14.14 16.11
N ILE A 513 -13.85 14.56 17.01
CA ILE A 513 -13.05 13.67 17.88
C ILE A 513 -13.60 13.78 19.29
N LYS A 514 -14.11 12.68 19.84
CA LYS A 514 -14.69 12.62 21.17
C LYS A 514 -13.90 11.70 22.07
N ILE A 515 -13.66 12.15 23.29
CA ILE A 515 -13.09 11.34 24.35
C ILE A 515 -14.22 10.62 25.08
N GLU A 516 -14.42 9.34 24.78
CA GLU A 516 -15.49 8.53 25.40
C GLU A 516 -15.14 8.08 26.82
N LYS A 517 -13.87 7.81 27.08
CA LYS A 517 -13.31 7.48 28.39
C LYS A 517 -11.91 8.03 28.51
N ASN A 518 -11.59 8.58 29.68
CA ASN A 518 -10.23 9.04 29.99
C ASN A 518 -9.86 8.70 31.45
N ASN A 519 -8.93 7.76 31.61
CA ASN A 519 -8.31 7.45 32.89
C ASN A 519 -6.95 8.15 33.08
N ASP A 520 -6.46 8.87 32.02
CA ASP A 520 -5.22 9.62 32.09
C ASP A 520 -5.48 11.13 32.30
N PRO A 521 -5.27 11.66 33.49
CA PRO A 521 -5.51 13.08 33.74
C PRO A 521 -4.58 14.03 33.00
N ASP A 522 -3.49 13.51 32.43
CA ASP A 522 -2.47 14.28 31.71
C ASP A 522 -2.50 14.00 30.21
N LEU A 523 -3.59 13.42 29.72
CA LEU A 523 -3.82 13.17 28.29
C LEU A 523 -3.67 14.45 27.47
N VAL A 524 -2.89 14.35 26.39
CA VAL A 524 -2.74 15.37 25.36
C VAL A 524 -3.19 14.78 24.02
N LEU A 525 -4.00 15.52 23.24
CA LEU A 525 -4.34 15.14 21.88
C LEU A 525 -3.50 15.97 20.91
N HIS A 526 -2.90 15.28 19.95
CA HIS A 526 -2.26 15.86 18.78
C HIS A 526 -3.10 15.51 17.54
N ILE A 527 -3.78 16.50 16.97
CA ILE A 527 -4.67 16.32 15.82
C ILE A 527 -3.94 16.86 14.58
N ARG A 528 -3.68 15.98 13.60
CA ARG A 528 -3.01 16.40 12.37
C ARG A 528 -3.85 17.43 11.63
N ILE A 529 -3.22 18.50 11.21
CA ILE A 529 -3.78 19.44 10.24
C ILE A 529 -3.14 19.12 8.89
N PRO A 530 -3.89 18.59 7.91
CA PRO A 530 -3.32 18.12 6.65
C PRO A 530 -2.56 19.22 5.88
N GLY A 531 -1.47 18.85 5.20
CA GLY A 531 -0.65 19.77 4.41
C GLY A 531 -1.46 20.54 3.37
N TRP A 532 -2.40 19.87 2.69
CA TRP A 532 -3.27 20.48 1.69
C TRP A 532 -4.19 21.60 2.25
N THR A 533 -4.45 21.64 3.57
CA THR A 533 -5.11 22.77 4.24
C THR A 533 -4.13 23.85 4.72
N ARG A 534 -2.83 23.58 4.64
CA ARG A 534 -1.74 24.47 5.05
C ARG A 534 -0.97 25.03 3.84
N GLY A 535 -1.56 24.96 2.62
CA GLY A 535 -0.93 25.42 1.39
C GLY A 535 0.14 24.49 0.82
N GLU A 536 0.28 23.28 1.36
CA GLU A 536 1.30 22.31 0.95
C GLU A 536 0.65 21.14 0.20
N VAL A 537 0.86 21.02 -1.12
CA VAL A 537 0.44 19.83 -1.89
C VAL A 537 1.22 18.61 -1.43
N VAL A 538 2.53 18.74 -1.37
CA VAL A 538 3.49 17.79 -0.79
C VAL A 538 4.53 18.60 0.01
N PRO A 539 5.26 18.01 0.97
CA PRO A 539 6.24 18.76 1.77
C PRO A 539 7.54 19.04 1.02
N SER A 540 7.40 19.64 -0.17
CA SER A 540 8.50 20.07 -1.06
C SER A 540 7.97 21.04 -2.12
N ASP A 541 8.86 21.52 -3.01
CA ASP A 541 8.52 22.37 -4.15
C ASP A 541 8.11 21.58 -5.43
N LEU A 542 7.96 20.25 -5.32
CA LEU A 542 7.63 19.42 -6.47
C LEU A 542 6.24 19.74 -7.05
N TYR A 543 5.29 20.05 -6.19
CA TYR A 543 3.94 20.48 -6.56
C TYR A 543 3.51 21.67 -5.73
N THR A 544 2.81 22.61 -6.36
CA THR A 544 2.27 23.83 -5.70
C THR A 544 0.85 24.10 -6.16
N PHE A 545 0.06 24.73 -5.30
CA PHE A 545 -1.26 25.21 -5.70
C PHE A 545 -1.17 26.38 -6.68
N VAL A 546 -2.15 26.48 -7.58
CA VAL A 546 -2.28 27.57 -8.54
C VAL A 546 -3.19 28.65 -7.95
N GLY A 547 -2.76 29.88 -7.99
CA GLY A 547 -3.46 31.06 -7.43
C GLY A 547 -2.73 31.64 -6.24
N ASP A 548 -3.27 32.72 -5.69
CA ASP A 548 -2.71 33.34 -4.49
C ASP A 548 -2.79 32.35 -3.33
N THR A 549 -1.76 32.36 -2.51
CA THR A 549 -1.79 31.67 -1.22
C THR A 549 -2.96 32.23 -0.41
N VAL A 550 -4.08 31.53 -0.42
CA VAL A 550 -5.15 31.79 0.54
C VAL A 550 -4.50 31.75 1.90
N ASP A 551 -4.77 32.74 2.73
CA ASP A 551 -4.26 32.74 4.11
C ASP A 551 -4.56 31.38 4.74
N ASP A 552 -3.51 30.58 4.96
CA ASP A 552 -3.59 29.21 5.46
C ASP A 552 -4.40 29.10 6.76
N SER A 553 -4.51 30.23 7.51
CA SER A 553 -5.30 30.32 8.73
C SER A 553 -6.82 30.18 8.50
N THR A 554 -7.30 30.26 7.25
CA THR A 554 -8.73 30.21 6.91
C THR A 554 -9.19 28.86 6.38
N ARG A 555 -8.28 27.97 5.99
CA ARG A 555 -8.62 26.69 5.35
C ARG A 555 -8.95 25.55 6.32
N TRP A 556 -8.79 25.78 7.60
CA TRP A 556 -9.23 24.85 8.63
C TRP A 556 -9.69 25.60 9.86
N THR A 557 -10.64 25.05 10.55
CA THR A 557 -11.08 25.55 11.85
C THR A 557 -11.13 24.42 12.87
N ALA A 558 -10.91 24.76 14.13
CA ALA A 558 -11.07 23.81 15.23
C ALA A 558 -11.71 24.49 16.43
N THR A 559 -12.68 23.80 17.04
CA THR A 559 -13.39 24.26 18.23
C THR A 559 -13.62 23.12 19.20
N THR A 560 -13.81 23.46 20.46
CA THR A 560 -14.37 22.53 21.44
C THR A 560 -15.90 22.56 21.35
N SER A 561 -16.60 21.54 21.86
CA SER A 561 -18.07 21.49 21.89
C SER A 561 -18.74 22.67 22.63
N ASN A 562 -18.03 23.35 23.52
CA ASN A 562 -18.51 24.56 24.21
C ASN A 562 -18.12 25.85 23.49
N GLY A 563 -17.67 25.78 22.23
CA GLY A 563 -17.42 26.93 21.38
C GLY A 563 -16.06 27.61 21.55
N LYS A 564 -15.13 27.06 22.34
CA LYS A 564 -13.78 27.63 22.42
C LYS A 564 -13.04 27.38 21.09
N ILE A 565 -12.57 28.47 20.47
CA ILE A 565 -11.79 28.45 19.22
C ILE A 565 -10.36 27.97 19.49
N LEU A 566 -9.88 27.04 18.68
CA LEU A 566 -8.54 26.45 18.73
C LEU A 566 -7.73 26.71 17.43
N SER A 567 -8.35 27.21 16.37
CA SER A 567 -7.75 27.38 15.04
C SER A 567 -6.54 28.33 15.01
N HIS A 568 -6.41 29.20 15.98
CA HIS A 568 -5.28 30.15 16.06
C HIS A 568 -4.11 29.65 16.92
N SER A 569 -4.17 28.40 17.38
CA SER A 569 -3.07 27.81 18.12
C SER A 569 -1.93 27.47 17.17
N ALA A 570 -0.70 27.74 17.57
CA ALA A 570 0.48 27.31 16.81
C ALA A 570 0.50 25.78 16.70
N LEU A 571 0.82 25.26 15.51
CA LEU A 571 0.96 23.84 15.29
C LEU A 571 2.35 23.34 15.75
N ASP A 572 2.38 22.18 16.39
CA ASP A 572 3.62 21.48 16.69
C ASP A 572 3.85 20.40 15.60
N LYS A 573 4.84 20.59 14.74
CA LYS A 573 5.15 19.67 13.64
C LYS A 573 3.91 19.30 12.80
N GLY A 574 3.04 20.28 12.54
CA GLY A 574 1.81 20.08 11.78
C GLY A 574 0.62 19.51 12.57
N TYR A 575 0.73 19.41 13.89
CA TYR A 575 -0.35 18.96 14.78
C TYR A 575 -0.93 20.11 15.61
N LEU A 576 -2.25 20.21 15.67
CA LEU A 576 -2.96 20.98 16.67
C LEU A 576 -2.84 20.24 18.02
N VAL A 577 -2.26 20.92 19.00
CA VAL A 577 -2.09 20.38 20.35
C VAL A 577 -3.27 20.78 21.23
N VAL A 578 -3.99 19.80 21.75
CA VAL A 578 -5.11 20.02 22.68
C VAL A 578 -4.75 19.49 24.05
N ASP A 579 -4.46 20.38 24.95
CA ASP A 579 -3.99 20.10 26.32
C ASP A 579 -4.59 21.10 27.34
N LYS A 580 -4.13 21.02 28.59
CA LYS A 580 -4.56 21.94 29.66
C LYS A 580 -4.29 23.41 29.31
N LYS A 581 -3.19 23.69 28.58
CA LYS A 581 -2.81 25.06 28.22
C LYS A 581 -3.77 25.62 27.19
N THR A 582 -4.08 24.84 26.15
CA THR A 582 -4.94 25.26 25.04
C THR A 582 -6.41 25.36 25.43
N ILE A 583 -6.96 24.44 26.23
CA ILE A 583 -8.38 24.47 26.61
C ILE A 583 -8.65 25.06 27.99
N GLY A 584 -7.60 25.39 28.80
CA GLY A 584 -7.71 25.99 30.14
C GLY A 584 -8.00 25.01 31.25
N ARG A 585 -8.12 23.71 30.96
CA ARG A 585 -8.38 22.62 31.91
C ARG A 585 -7.86 21.29 31.37
N LYS A 586 -7.79 20.27 32.22
CA LYS A 586 -7.47 18.91 31.75
C LYS A 586 -8.60 18.34 30.88
N LEU A 587 -8.22 17.52 29.91
CA LEU A 587 -9.16 16.74 29.09
C LEU A 587 -9.87 15.69 29.95
N LYS A 588 -11.16 15.48 29.70
CA LYS A 588 -11.98 14.51 30.42
C LYS A 588 -12.92 13.75 29.45
N ALA A 589 -13.49 12.67 29.95
CA ALA A 589 -14.55 11.95 29.23
C ALA A 589 -15.72 12.91 28.91
N GLY A 590 -16.26 12.82 27.71
CA GLY A 590 -17.30 13.68 27.16
C GLY A 590 -16.76 14.92 26.40
N ASP A 591 -15.46 15.22 26.46
CA ASP A 591 -14.89 16.32 25.68
C ASP A 591 -14.89 15.97 24.18
N GLU A 592 -15.28 16.94 23.37
CA GLU A 592 -15.31 16.83 21.90
C GLU A 592 -14.50 17.98 21.28
N ILE A 593 -13.67 17.62 20.32
CA ILE A 593 -12.97 18.56 19.45
C ILE A 593 -13.57 18.41 18.05
N ILE A 594 -14.02 19.50 17.47
CA ILE A 594 -14.63 19.58 16.16
C ILE A 594 -13.62 20.30 15.27
N VAL A 595 -13.16 19.62 14.23
CA VAL A 595 -12.27 20.17 13.21
C VAL A 595 -13.01 20.19 11.89
N HIS A 596 -12.92 21.29 11.19
CA HIS A 596 -13.42 21.44 9.82
C HIS A 596 -12.25 21.76 8.89
N PHE A 597 -12.12 21.01 7.81
CA PHE A 597 -11.17 21.23 6.73
C PHE A 597 -11.91 21.74 5.50
N ASP A 598 -11.53 22.89 4.98
CA ASP A 598 -12.08 23.41 3.72
C ASP A 598 -11.65 22.50 2.56
N MET A 599 -12.60 21.79 1.99
CA MET A 599 -12.42 20.89 0.84
C MET A 599 -12.82 21.55 -0.50
N THR A 600 -12.67 22.86 -0.63
CA THR A 600 -12.81 23.54 -1.93
C THR A 600 -11.80 22.94 -2.92
N PRO A 601 -12.23 22.54 -4.13
CA PRO A 601 -11.33 21.98 -5.13
C PRO A 601 -10.18 22.95 -5.46
N GLN A 602 -8.98 22.41 -5.63
CA GLN A 602 -7.78 23.18 -5.89
C GLN A 602 -7.09 22.72 -7.17
N MET A 603 -6.53 23.67 -7.92
CA MET A 603 -5.63 23.36 -9.02
C MET A 603 -4.20 23.24 -8.52
N VAL A 604 -3.48 22.27 -9.04
CA VAL A 604 -2.08 21.99 -8.73
C VAL A 604 -1.25 22.10 -10.01
N LYS A 605 -0.07 22.69 -9.91
CA LYS A 605 0.97 22.66 -10.94
C LYS A 605 2.21 21.92 -10.43
N ALA A 606 2.90 21.25 -11.34
CA ALA A 606 4.19 20.64 -11.05
C ALA A 606 5.32 21.68 -11.12
N ASN A 607 6.46 21.37 -10.51
CA ASN A 607 7.71 22.09 -10.70
C ASN A 607 8.09 22.08 -12.18
N ASP A 608 8.60 23.20 -12.70
CA ASP A 608 8.92 23.38 -14.12
C ASP A 608 9.96 22.38 -14.65
N ARG A 609 10.72 21.73 -13.76
CA ARG A 609 11.63 20.64 -14.12
C ARG A 609 10.92 19.32 -14.48
N VAL A 610 9.64 19.17 -14.18
CA VAL A 610 8.82 18.02 -14.60
C VAL A 610 8.30 18.28 -16.01
N SER A 611 9.08 17.92 -17.01
CA SER A 611 8.79 18.24 -18.42
C SER A 611 7.45 17.67 -18.92
N ALA A 612 6.99 16.54 -18.38
CA ALA A 612 5.72 15.93 -18.75
C ALA A 612 4.49 16.79 -18.36
N ASP A 613 4.64 17.63 -17.35
CA ASP A 613 3.54 18.41 -16.76
C ASP A 613 3.71 19.92 -16.97
N HIS A 614 4.71 20.33 -17.76
CA HIS A 614 4.94 21.73 -18.06
C HIS A 614 3.73 22.35 -18.75
N GLY A 615 3.22 23.48 -18.22
CA GLY A 615 2.04 24.16 -18.72
C GLY A 615 0.72 23.41 -18.46
N ARG A 616 0.72 22.43 -17.58
CA ARG A 616 -0.46 21.64 -17.19
C ARG A 616 -0.87 21.88 -15.75
N VAL A 617 -2.11 21.54 -15.46
CA VAL A 617 -2.67 21.55 -14.10
C VAL A 617 -3.40 20.25 -13.84
N ALA A 618 -3.38 19.82 -12.56
CA ALA A 618 -4.20 18.75 -12.03
C ALA A 618 -5.20 19.31 -11.02
N PHE A 619 -6.19 18.54 -10.64
CA PHE A 619 -7.18 18.92 -9.63
C PHE A 619 -7.13 17.98 -8.44
N GLU A 620 -7.24 18.57 -7.25
CA GLU A 620 -7.44 17.81 -6.02
C GLU A 620 -8.53 18.43 -5.14
N ARG A 621 -9.15 17.59 -4.30
CA ARG A 621 -10.13 17.99 -3.31
C ARG A 621 -9.91 17.16 -2.04
N GLY A 622 -9.51 17.80 -0.96
CA GLY A 622 -9.03 17.10 0.21
C GLY A 622 -7.83 16.19 -0.15
N PRO A 623 -7.81 14.93 0.29
CA PRO A 623 -6.70 14.01 -0.01
C PRO A 623 -6.77 13.39 -1.42
N LEU A 624 -7.86 13.61 -2.17
CA LEU A 624 -8.14 12.94 -3.43
C LEU A 624 -7.62 13.74 -4.63
N VAL A 625 -6.88 13.07 -5.50
CA VAL A 625 -6.53 13.54 -6.85
C VAL A 625 -7.64 13.13 -7.82
N TYR A 626 -7.94 13.95 -8.81
CA TYR A 626 -9.01 13.76 -9.76
C TYR A 626 -8.51 13.52 -11.18
N CYS A 627 -9.25 12.74 -11.95
CA CYS A 627 -8.98 12.47 -13.37
C CYS A 627 -10.26 12.61 -14.20
N ALA A 628 -10.11 12.93 -15.49
CA ALA A 628 -11.18 12.81 -16.47
C ALA A 628 -11.14 11.45 -17.13
N GLU A 629 -12.28 10.78 -17.25
CA GLU A 629 -12.46 9.54 -17.99
C GLU A 629 -13.41 9.76 -19.17
N SER A 630 -13.14 9.19 -20.35
CA SER A 630 -14.00 9.36 -21.51
C SER A 630 -15.44 8.90 -21.31
N ALA A 631 -15.64 7.92 -20.41
CA ALA A 631 -16.97 7.44 -20.06
C ALA A 631 -17.87 8.51 -19.43
N ASP A 632 -17.28 9.52 -18.75
CA ASP A 632 -17.98 10.66 -18.16
C ASP A 632 -17.98 11.89 -19.08
N ASN A 633 -17.19 11.90 -20.17
CA ASN A 633 -16.88 13.04 -20.99
C ASN A 633 -17.07 12.67 -22.48
N THR A 634 -18.31 12.34 -22.84
CA THR A 634 -18.65 11.90 -24.20
C THR A 634 -18.63 13.05 -25.21
N GLY A 635 -18.17 12.76 -26.41
CA GLY A 635 -18.19 13.70 -27.54
C GLY A 635 -16.95 14.59 -27.68
N TYR A 636 -15.93 14.42 -26.82
CA TYR A 636 -14.62 15.06 -26.96
C TYR A 636 -13.50 14.22 -26.32
N ASP A 637 -12.25 14.57 -26.65
CA ASP A 637 -11.09 13.83 -26.20
C ASP A 637 -10.51 14.44 -24.91
N VAL A 638 -10.58 13.71 -23.81
CA VAL A 638 -10.06 14.13 -22.51
C VAL A 638 -8.55 14.37 -22.50
N LEU A 639 -7.79 13.77 -23.42
CA LEU A 639 -6.33 13.99 -23.54
C LEU A 639 -5.98 15.35 -24.18
N HIS A 640 -6.89 15.87 -25.00
CA HIS A 640 -6.71 17.13 -25.74
C HIS A 640 -7.65 18.25 -25.25
N THR A 641 -8.26 18.07 -24.09
CA THR A 641 -9.10 19.08 -23.45
C THR A 641 -8.23 20.04 -22.64
N VAL A 642 -8.47 21.32 -22.82
CA VAL A 642 -7.73 22.42 -22.18
C VAL A 642 -8.60 23.02 -21.08
N VAL A 643 -8.08 23.15 -19.87
CA VAL A 643 -8.79 23.85 -18.80
C VAL A 643 -8.80 25.34 -19.07
N ALA A 644 -9.97 25.96 -19.03
CA ALA A 644 -10.13 27.38 -19.28
C ALA A 644 -9.36 28.16 -18.21
N ALA A 645 -8.60 29.17 -18.63
CA ALA A 645 -8.10 30.18 -17.71
C ALA A 645 -9.29 30.91 -17.05
N ALA A 646 -9.24 31.11 -15.74
CA ALA A 646 -10.30 31.86 -15.06
C ALA A 646 -10.48 33.24 -15.73
N SER A 647 -11.71 33.53 -16.15
CA SER A 647 -12.05 34.89 -16.64
C SER A 647 -12.11 35.80 -15.42
N CYS A 648 -11.37 36.89 -15.45
CA CYS A 648 -11.52 37.94 -14.44
C CYS A 648 -12.95 38.54 -14.57
N PRO A 649 -13.79 38.45 -13.52
CA PRO A 649 -15.16 38.94 -13.60
C PRO A 649 -15.24 40.49 -13.78
N ASP A 650 -14.18 41.20 -13.54
CA ASP A 650 -14.16 42.67 -13.53
C ASP A 650 -13.20 43.20 -14.59
N LYS A 651 -13.65 43.17 -15.85
CA LYS A 651 -12.94 43.85 -16.98
C LYS A 651 -12.79 45.37 -16.79
N ASN A 652 -13.51 45.95 -15.83
CA ASN A 652 -13.59 47.42 -15.63
C ASN A 652 -12.98 47.91 -14.30
N SER A 653 -12.51 47.06 -13.40
CA SER A 653 -11.77 47.51 -12.22
C SER A 653 -10.32 47.80 -12.63
N GLY A 654 -9.87 49.05 -12.45
CA GLY A 654 -8.54 49.53 -12.87
C GLY A 654 -7.31 48.81 -12.23
N ASN A 655 -7.51 47.69 -11.60
CA ASN A 655 -6.47 46.86 -10.97
C ASN A 655 -5.89 45.78 -11.88
N CYS A 656 -6.41 45.59 -13.08
CA CYS A 656 -5.81 44.66 -14.04
C CYS A 656 -4.82 45.44 -14.91
N GLN A 657 -3.54 45.48 -14.54
CA GLN A 657 -2.50 46.19 -15.34
C GLN A 657 -2.35 45.48 -16.70
N LYS A 658 -2.69 46.26 -17.76
CA LYS A 658 -2.38 45.90 -19.16
C LYS A 658 -0.85 45.89 -19.32
N GLY A 659 -0.26 44.76 -19.58
CA GLY A 659 1.06 44.71 -20.21
C GLY A 659 2.25 44.13 -19.47
N SER A 660 2.10 43.22 -18.51
CA SER A 660 3.24 42.41 -18.04
C SER A 660 3.04 40.94 -18.41
N HIS A 661 4.06 40.35 -19.02
CA HIS A 661 4.16 38.92 -19.28
C HIS A 661 4.34 38.06 -17.99
N SER A 662 3.62 38.41 -16.93
CA SER A 662 3.67 37.63 -15.69
C SER A 662 2.33 36.94 -15.44
N ASP A 663 2.37 35.68 -15.17
CA ASP A 663 1.26 34.76 -14.84
C ASP A 663 0.47 35.14 -13.57
N HIS A 664 0.57 36.36 -13.09
CA HIS A 664 0.02 36.82 -11.82
C HIS A 664 -1.00 37.91 -11.97
N CYS A 665 -2.25 37.53 -12.20
CA CYS A 665 -3.35 38.35 -11.76
C CYS A 665 -3.82 37.83 -10.39
N SER A 666 -3.43 38.50 -9.33
CA SER A 666 -3.75 38.14 -7.93
C SER A 666 -5.25 38.19 -7.59
N SER A 667 -6.08 38.72 -8.48
CA SER A 667 -7.52 38.92 -8.29
C SER A 667 -8.40 38.00 -9.15
N CYS A 668 -7.83 37.10 -9.97
CA CYS A 668 -8.62 36.14 -10.74
C CYS A 668 -8.88 34.89 -9.91
N PRO A 669 -10.15 34.55 -9.58
CA PRO A 669 -10.45 33.33 -8.88
C PRO A 669 -9.94 32.13 -9.70
N ALA A 670 -9.38 31.11 -9.01
CA ALA A 670 -9.11 29.82 -9.63
C ALA A 670 -10.37 29.32 -10.34
N THR A 671 -10.23 28.61 -11.45
CA THR A 671 -11.36 28.05 -12.22
C THR A 671 -12.35 27.41 -11.27
N ALA A 672 -13.55 27.99 -11.12
CA ALA A 672 -14.53 27.49 -10.17
C ALA A 672 -15.00 26.10 -10.58
N ALA A 673 -14.53 25.10 -9.87
CA ALA A 673 -15.00 23.72 -10.03
C ALA A 673 -16.31 23.54 -9.23
N GLU A 674 -17.40 23.11 -9.91
CA GLU A 674 -18.63 22.69 -9.24
C GLU A 674 -18.43 21.31 -8.60
N VAL A 675 -18.79 21.18 -7.35
CA VAL A 675 -18.75 19.91 -6.61
C VAL A 675 -20.07 19.16 -6.80
N VAL A 676 -20.03 17.95 -7.33
CA VAL A 676 -21.20 17.08 -7.54
C VAL A 676 -21.13 15.92 -6.57
N ALA A 677 -21.87 16.01 -5.50
CA ALA A 677 -22.00 14.91 -4.54
C ALA A 677 -22.79 13.72 -5.15
N ASP A 678 -22.53 12.53 -4.67
CA ASP A 678 -23.29 11.32 -5.01
C ASP A 678 -23.28 10.94 -6.50
N TYR A 679 -22.22 11.32 -7.23
CA TYR A 679 -22.06 10.94 -8.63
C TYR A 679 -21.93 9.43 -8.77
N LYS A 680 -22.77 8.83 -9.64
CA LYS A 680 -22.92 7.38 -9.76
C LYS A 680 -22.04 6.81 -10.84
N ILE A 681 -21.22 5.81 -10.49
CA ILE A 681 -20.39 5.05 -11.41
C ILE A 681 -20.84 3.60 -11.38
N ARG A 682 -21.14 3.03 -12.56
CA ARG A 682 -21.48 1.63 -12.72
C ARG A 682 -20.21 0.79 -12.92
N ASN A 683 -20.04 -0.26 -12.11
CA ASN A 683 -18.91 -1.19 -12.25
C ASN A 683 -19.26 -2.29 -13.25
N THR A 684 -19.09 -2.02 -14.56
CA THR A 684 -19.40 -2.99 -15.62
C THR A 684 -18.34 -4.06 -15.79
N GLU A 685 -17.16 -3.88 -15.24
CA GLU A 685 -16.07 -4.85 -15.26
C GLU A 685 -16.22 -5.96 -14.21
N ALA A 686 -17.16 -5.81 -13.26
CA ALA A 686 -17.44 -6.80 -12.23
C ALA A 686 -18.91 -7.27 -12.29
N ASP A 687 -19.72 -6.93 -11.30
CA ASP A 687 -21.09 -7.41 -11.12
C ASP A 687 -22.16 -6.44 -11.63
N GLY A 688 -21.78 -5.33 -12.23
CA GLY A 688 -22.69 -4.27 -12.69
C GLY A 688 -23.25 -3.41 -11.55
N SER A 689 -22.75 -3.56 -10.33
CA SER A 689 -23.13 -2.72 -9.18
C SER A 689 -22.80 -1.25 -9.43
N THR A 690 -23.41 -0.37 -8.65
CA THR A 690 -23.17 1.06 -8.72
C THR A 690 -22.62 1.56 -7.40
N PHE A 691 -21.56 2.37 -7.47
CA PHE A 691 -21.01 3.07 -6.32
C PHE A 691 -21.02 4.59 -6.52
N SER A 692 -20.93 5.33 -5.44
CA SER A 692 -20.97 6.78 -5.44
C SER A 692 -19.62 7.39 -5.16
N VAL A 693 -19.35 8.53 -5.80
CA VAL A 693 -18.19 9.38 -5.54
C VAL A 693 -18.62 10.86 -5.50
N THR A 694 -17.76 11.71 -4.98
CA THR A 694 -17.89 13.16 -5.22
C THR A 694 -17.12 13.48 -6.49
N ALA A 695 -17.80 13.95 -7.53
CA ALA A 695 -17.21 14.39 -8.79
C ALA A 695 -17.02 15.92 -8.82
N LEU A 696 -16.23 16.39 -9.77
CA LEU A 696 -16.05 17.82 -10.04
C LEU A 696 -16.46 18.13 -11.48
N LYS A 697 -17.09 19.27 -11.71
CA LYS A 697 -17.33 19.82 -13.05
C LYS A 697 -16.50 21.07 -13.24
N VAL A 698 -15.67 21.07 -14.27
CA VAL A 698 -14.69 22.13 -14.55
C VAL A 698 -14.94 22.72 -15.92
N PRO A 699 -15.05 24.05 -16.08
CA PRO A 699 -15.09 24.68 -17.39
C PRO A 699 -13.81 24.40 -18.17
N ALA A 700 -13.97 23.94 -19.41
CA ALA A 700 -12.86 23.56 -20.28
C ALA A 700 -13.17 23.88 -21.74
N GLN A 701 -12.21 23.69 -22.61
CA GLN A 701 -12.32 23.87 -24.04
C GLN A 701 -11.73 22.65 -24.77
N THR A 702 -12.33 22.30 -25.89
CA THR A 702 -11.85 21.23 -26.76
C THR A 702 -11.83 21.69 -28.20
N LEU A 703 -11.03 21.02 -29.03
CA LEU A 703 -11.07 21.22 -30.48
C LEU A 703 -12.21 20.38 -31.05
N LYS A 704 -13.09 21.01 -31.82
CA LYS A 704 -14.14 20.33 -32.60
C LYS A 704 -13.96 20.65 -34.06
N GLU A 705 -14.06 19.61 -34.89
CA GLU A 705 -14.17 19.76 -36.33
C GLU A 705 -15.63 19.98 -36.70
N ASP A 706 -15.94 21.05 -37.44
CA ASP A 706 -17.26 21.29 -37.99
C ASP A 706 -17.51 20.47 -39.28
N HIS A 707 -18.76 20.47 -39.78
CA HIS A 707 -19.13 19.75 -40.99
C HIS A 707 -18.40 20.19 -42.27
N GLY A 708 -17.60 21.26 -42.18
CA GLY A 708 -16.79 21.79 -43.28
C GLY A 708 -15.30 21.52 -43.17
N GLY A 709 -14.87 20.75 -42.14
CA GLY A 709 -13.45 20.47 -41.86
C GLY A 709 -12.71 21.60 -41.14
N THR A 710 -13.44 22.59 -40.68
CA THR A 710 -12.84 23.71 -39.89
C THR A 710 -12.71 23.27 -38.44
N ILE A 711 -11.52 23.41 -37.86
CA ILE A 711 -11.28 23.15 -36.45
C ILE A 711 -11.63 24.41 -35.64
N ALA A 712 -12.59 24.29 -34.77
CA ALA A 712 -13.02 25.36 -33.85
C ALA A 712 -12.81 24.98 -32.39
N ILE A 713 -12.49 25.96 -31.57
CA ILE A 713 -12.46 25.81 -30.11
C ILE A 713 -13.90 25.85 -29.60
N ALA A 714 -14.32 24.80 -28.91
CA ALA A 714 -15.66 24.70 -28.34
C ALA A 714 -15.60 24.60 -26.81
N PRO A 715 -16.44 25.37 -26.08
CA PRO A 715 -16.54 25.23 -24.64
C PRO A 715 -17.18 23.87 -24.28
N VAL A 716 -16.64 23.24 -23.24
CA VAL A 716 -17.17 21.98 -22.68
C VAL A 716 -17.12 22.05 -21.15
N THR A 717 -17.87 21.18 -20.51
CA THR A 717 -17.75 20.96 -19.06
C THR A 717 -17.05 19.61 -18.85
N LEU A 718 -15.87 19.67 -18.26
CA LEU A 718 -15.08 18.47 -17.96
C LEU A 718 -15.55 17.88 -16.63
N THR A 719 -16.03 16.64 -16.65
CA THR A 719 -16.38 15.90 -15.45
C THR A 719 -15.15 15.12 -14.96
N LEU A 720 -14.74 15.40 -13.73
CA LEU A 720 -13.62 14.73 -13.08
C LEU A 720 -14.13 13.85 -11.95
N ILE A 721 -13.57 12.65 -11.84
CA ILE A 721 -13.83 11.68 -10.79
C ILE A 721 -12.55 11.42 -9.98
N PRO A 722 -12.65 10.94 -8.73
CA PRO A 722 -11.46 10.55 -7.98
C PRO A 722 -10.64 9.51 -8.75
N TYR A 723 -9.33 9.64 -8.75
CA TYR A 723 -8.41 8.82 -9.54
C TYR A 723 -8.63 7.32 -9.34
N TYR A 724 -8.87 6.84 -8.12
CA TYR A 724 -9.11 5.41 -7.86
C TYR A 724 -10.41 4.87 -8.51
N ALA A 725 -11.30 5.76 -8.97
CA ALA A 725 -12.62 5.38 -9.49
C ALA A 725 -12.64 5.12 -11.01
N TRP A 726 -11.55 5.44 -11.74
CA TRP A 726 -11.48 5.20 -13.17
C TRP A 726 -11.38 3.72 -13.52
N ASN A 727 -11.62 3.38 -14.79
CA ASN A 727 -11.48 2.03 -15.35
C ASN A 727 -12.38 0.95 -14.71
N HIS A 728 -13.53 1.34 -14.14
CA HIS A 728 -14.56 0.41 -13.72
C HIS A 728 -15.59 0.11 -14.83
N ARG A 729 -15.43 0.78 -15.98
CA ARG A 729 -16.33 0.71 -17.16
C ARG A 729 -15.63 0.22 -18.42
N GLY A 730 -14.49 -0.46 -18.27
CA GLY A 730 -13.68 -0.99 -19.36
C GLY A 730 -12.54 -0.09 -19.78
N ALA A 731 -11.85 -0.48 -20.85
CA ALA A 731 -10.73 0.30 -21.39
C ALA A 731 -11.21 1.68 -21.88
N THR A 732 -10.51 2.71 -21.49
CA THR A 732 -10.94 4.10 -21.69
C THR A 732 -9.74 5.04 -21.81
N ARG A 733 -9.97 6.24 -22.37
CA ARG A 733 -9.02 7.36 -22.21
C ARG A 733 -9.21 7.97 -20.84
N MET A 734 -8.09 8.32 -20.23
CA MET A 734 -8.06 8.97 -18.91
C MET A 734 -6.93 9.99 -18.86
N ASN A 735 -7.12 11.08 -18.13
CA ASN A 735 -6.10 12.10 -17.91
C ASN A 735 -6.22 12.74 -16.54
N ILE A 736 -5.07 13.00 -15.89
CA ILE A 736 -4.95 13.75 -14.63
C ILE A 736 -4.45 15.18 -14.92
N TRP A 737 -3.51 15.33 -15.85
CA TRP A 737 -2.83 16.58 -16.14
C TRP A 737 -3.37 17.25 -17.41
N PHE A 738 -4.04 18.36 -17.26
CA PHE A 738 -4.71 19.10 -18.34
C PHE A 738 -3.89 20.30 -18.76
N PRO A 739 -3.69 20.55 -20.07
CA PRO A 739 -3.13 21.81 -20.53
C PRO A 739 -3.95 22.98 -20.00
N ARG A 740 -3.27 24.05 -19.55
CA ARG A 740 -3.92 25.30 -19.15
C ARG A 740 -3.96 26.25 -20.35
N GLY A 741 -5.15 26.71 -20.72
CA GLY A 741 -5.33 27.63 -21.84
C GLY A 741 -4.63 28.97 -21.61
N LEU A 742 -3.84 29.40 -22.58
CA LEU A 742 -3.44 30.81 -22.68
C LEU A 742 -4.69 31.62 -23.05
N ARG A 743 -4.86 32.80 -22.45
CA ARG A 743 -5.84 33.79 -22.95
C ARG A 743 -5.57 34.01 -24.46
N MET A 744 -6.50 33.63 -25.32
CA MET A 744 -6.51 34.21 -26.65
C MET A 744 -6.74 35.71 -26.45
N MET A 745 -5.78 36.53 -26.84
CA MET A 745 -6.01 37.95 -26.96
C MET A 745 -7.06 38.12 -28.06
N GLU A 746 -8.26 38.58 -27.70
CA GLU A 746 -9.18 39.11 -28.69
C GLU A 746 -8.46 40.32 -29.34
N GLU A 747 -8.18 40.23 -30.66
CA GLU A 747 -7.74 41.34 -31.49
C GLU A 747 -8.76 42.48 -31.48
#